data_76cd6d66105a04c58c3093fdfb4f1852
#
_entry.id   76cd6d66105a04c58c3093fdfb4f1852
#
_cell.length_a   1.000
_cell.length_b   1.000
_cell.length_c   1.000
_cell.angle_alpha   90.00
_cell.angle_beta   90.00
_cell.angle_gamma   90.00
#
_symmetry.space_group_name_H-M   'P 1'
#
loop_
_entity.id
_entity.type
_entity.pdbx_description
1 polymer ?
#
loop_
_entity_poly.entity_id
_entity_poly.type
_entity_poly.pdbx_seq_one_letter_code
_entity_poly.pdbx_strand_id
1 'polypeptide(L)'
;MEKIKDRYIVLAIAAVSILLFIIWTAGAPEAFLSDDNRTQWYPIIEKAYEQFFETGKMPDCNFYLAKGLHITEPGYYGTTNPLMLLSYSIAHFTPIKTNTIAVYICLCITLGNSFMYLLCRSFKLNKVCSLLAVGMLSSCSAFLAFGYWYYVFNNYLFIPLMLYVLLKTYDNKAGYFAVGIILSAELYCGNIQYTFFSYIVYCFTALAIIAFCQRKYIKKAICNIAVGLCLSAPLFLLCINAASSFGLDDTRIEFLNFPYYLFSQFVDSLYPSALLEALGIDFFGSVFVPGVMNRTDKYICFCGAPFAAILIWLVFVIKDYRNKISSEEKKSFAYRIVDMVKYVLERIKNPDGQDHIKAVTIGIGITVVFFITYMAKTFTSVILSVIPVVNKFRYLFKAFFVIIPLISAAGSIAVSKMSGKRRKAVLVISSVLVGIGIVNNFFTYKYTNEIFAPDVNKTYSEEKDYAENMIAQNNMDLKNYRAVCLLDKGGTAEITFEPSKALIRNLPAYIRTFSLSAYEISLSEDVQEQFDQLYDPENVTTIYANAGQMDDFYENNSDPNSVKRLEQQLINNSVKYLFIENAFSDDGKRHFITGKTNYEIVEDVIAQMDNISIEKVINVNESFDVLVLSGTDSICTAENGENVALYDERMDQLSFDADKAQNYILSFAYNKNITARLIDESGSAYELMTSETPDGNILINNTVGSGRICISYDDIICTAASVSEAVNVILALGLICYFGFIHIKKCKRNEV
;
A
#
# COMPACT_ATOMS: atom_id res chain seq x y z
N MET A 1 27.52 -1.51 29.10
CA MET A 1 26.63 -2.05 28.05
C MET A 1 26.88 -3.51 27.69
N GLU A 2 28.12 -3.96 27.55
CA GLU A 2 28.41 -5.38 27.18
C GLU A 2 27.85 -6.43 28.16
N LYS A 3 27.71 -6.12 29.45
CA LYS A 3 27.16 -7.02 30.48
C LYS A 3 25.62 -7.22 30.39
N ILE A 4 24.88 -6.31 29.72
CA ILE A 4 23.42 -6.43 29.58
C ILE A 4 23.10 -7.53 28.57
N LYS A 5 22.18 -8.46 28.88
CA LYS A 5 21.75 -9.50 27.92
C LYS A 5 20.98 -8.86 26.73
N ASP A 6 21.20 -9.34 25.50
CA ASP A 6 20.57 -8.80 24.28
C ASP A 6 19.05 -8.75 24.38
N ARG A 7 18.39 -9.70 25.07
CA ARG A 7 16.94 -9.69 25.29
C ARG A 7 16.42 -8.42 25.97
N TYR A 8 17.14 -7.87 26.95
CA TYR A 8 16.73 -6.63 27.62
C TYR A 8 16.93 -5.41 26.70
N ILE A 9 17.94 -5.47 25.84
CA ILE A 9 18.15 -4.40 24.85
C ILE A 9 17.02 -4.42 23.80
N VAL A 10 16.59 -5.60 23.33
CA VAL A 10 15.46 -5.75 22.40
C VAL A 10 14.16 -5.21 23.03
N LEU A 11 13.88 -5.54 24.29
CA LEU A 11 12.73 -4.99 25.01
C LEU A 11 12.80 -3.44 25.15
N ALA A 12 14.01 -2.92 25.44
CA ALA A 12 14.20 -1.45 25.51
C ALA A 12 14.02 -0.80 24.12
N ILE A 13 14.49 -1.44 23.04
CA ILE A 13 14.27 -0.97 21.65
C ILE A 13 12.78 -0.93 21.37
N ALA A 14 12.04 -1.99 21.69
CA ALA A 14 10.60 -2.03 21.49
C ALA A 14 9.89 -0.88 22.23
N ALA A 15 10.18 -0.69 23.50
CA ALA A 15 9.60 0.38 24.31
C ALA A 15 9.94 1.78 23.76
N VAL A 16 11.21 2.01 23.35
CA VAL A 16 11.63 3.28 22.74
C VAL A 16 10.97 3.50 21.39
N SER A 17 10.81 2.45 20.57
CA SER A 17 10.13 2.56 19.27
C SER A 17 8.68 2.98 19.43
N ILE A 18 7.96 2.39 20.37
CA ILE A 18 6.57 2.76 20.69
C ILE A 18 6.52 4.22 21.19
N LEU A 19 7.44 4.61 22.08
CA LEU A 19 7.50 5.99 22.58
C LEU A 19 7.79 7.00 21.45
N LEU A 20 8.73 6.71 20.55
CA LEU A 20 9.03 7.56 19.40
C LEU A 20 7.81 7.67 18.48
N PHE A 21 7.10 6.55 18.23
CA PHE A 21 5.87 6.56 17.46
C PHE A 21 4.83 7.51 18.07
N ILE A 22 4.59 7.40 19.36
CA ILE A 22 3.66 8.29 20.10
C ILE A 22 4.09 9.75 19.97
N ILE A 23 5.39 10.03 20.10
CA ILE A 23 5.91 11.40 19.99
C ILE A 23 5.72 11.93 18.56
N TRP A 24 6.03 11.15 17.53
CA TRP A 24 5.91 11.59 16.16
C TRP A 24 4.45 11.86 15.76
N THR A 25 3.51 11.07 16.29
CA THR A 25 2.07 11.20 15.98
C THR A 25 1.33 12.10 16.98
N ALA A 26 2.04 12.73 17.93
CA ALA A 26 1.41 13.57 18.93
C ALA A 26 0.66 14.75 18.32
N GLY A 27 -0.60 14.90 18.70
CA GLY A 27 -1.47 15.97 18.20
C GLY A 27 -2.21 15.66 16.90
N ALA A 28 -1.96 14.49 16.26
CA ALA A 28 -2.76 14.04 15.12
C ALA A 28 -4.03 13.33 15.64
N PRO A 29 -5.24 13.77 15.27
CA PRO A 29 -6.50 13.15 15.71
C PRO A 29 -6.58 11.67 15.32
N GLU A 30 -6.16 11.36 14.11
CA GLU A 30 -6.14 10.01 13.55
C GLU A 30 -4.78 9.75 12.87
N ALA A 31 -3.84 9.22 13.66
CA ALA A 31 -2.48 8.97 13.19
C ALA A 31 -2.46 8.08 11.93
N PHE A 32 -1.77 8.55 10.88
CA PHE A 32 -1.63 7.90 9.57
C PHE A 32 -2.92 7.71 8.76
N LEU A 33 -4.07 8.20 9.23
CA LEU A 33 -5.28 8.25 8.41
C LEU A 33 -5.29 9.53 7.59
N SER A 34 -4.47 9.58 6.57
CA SER A 34 -4.37 10.66 5.59
C SER A 34 -4.31 10.07 4.18
N ASP A 35 -4.72 10.82 3.18
CA ASP A 35 -4.74 10.46 1.76
C ASP A 35 -5.28 9.03 1.51
N ASP A 36 -4.50 8.18 0.84
CA ASP A 36 -4.89 6.81 0.46
C ASP A 36 -5.22 5.93 1.66
N ASN A 37 -4.50 6.05 2.80
CA ASN A 37 -4.86 5.33 4.00
C ASN A 37 -6.28 5.64 4.46
N ARG A 38 -6.68 6.93 4.44
CA ARG A 38 -7.99 7.35 4.90
C ARG A 38 -9.09 7.00 3.90
N THR A 39 -8.82 7.22 2.62
CA THR A 39 -9.87 7.24 1.59
C THR A 39 -9.98 5.94 0.81
N GLN A 40 -8.90 5.17 0.70
CA GLN A 40 -8.87 3.90 -0.04
C GLN A 40 -8.90 2.68 0.88
N TRP A 41 -7.94 2.58 1.82
CA TRP A 41 -7.72 1.30 2.52
C TRP A 41 -8.49 1.16 3.83
N TYR A 42 -8.49 2.19 4.66
CA TYR A 42 -9.13 2.13 5.99
C TYR A 42 -10.60 1.72 5.95
N PRO A 43 -11.46 2.29 5.06
CA PRO A 43 -12.87 1.92 5.00
C PRO A 43 -13.08 0.43 4.73
N ILE A 44 -12.29 -0.14 3.83
CA ILE A 44 -12.37 -1.56 3.46
C ILE A 44 -11.77 -2.44 4.55
N ILE A 45 -10.59 -2.10 5.06
CA ILE A 45 -9.92 -2.85 6.14
C ILE A 45 -10.83 -2.97 7.35
N GLU A 46 -11.37 -1.86 7.84
CA GLU A 46 -12.21 -1.86 9.03
C GLU A 46 -13.46 -2.75 8.87
N LYS A 47 -14.15 -2.61 7.76
CA LYS A 47 -15.36 -3.40 7.51
C LYS A 47 -15.10 -4.86 7.20
N ALA A 48 -13.99 -5.17 6.52
CA ALA A 48 -13.60 -6.55 6.27
C ALA A 48 -13.27 -7.30 7.57
N TYR A 49 -12.52 -6.67 8.47
CA TYR A 49 -12.21 -7.30 9.76
C TYR A 49 -13.39 -7.30 10.73
N GLU A 50 -14.26 -6.28 10.71
CA GLU A 50 -15.54 -6.31 11.43
C GLU A 50 -16.34 -7.56 11.02
N GLN A 51 -16.55 -7.76 9.71
CA GLN A 51 -17.22 -8.94 9.18
C GLN A 51 -16.53 -10.25 9.55
N PHE A 52 -15.20 -10.30 9.49
CA PHE A 52 -14.43 -11.48 9.88
C PHE A 52 -14.67 -11.87 11.35
N PHE A 53 -14.67 -10.91 12.27
CA PHE A 53 -14.90 -11.19 13.68
C PHE A 53 -16.36 -11.58 13.98
N GLU A 54 -17.32 -11.10 13.18
CA GLU A 54 -18.72 -11.47 13.31
C GLU A 54 -19.02 -12.86 12.72
N THR A 55 -18.40 -13.21 11.61
CA THR A 55 -18.80 -14.37 10.79
C THR A 55 -17.74 -15.47 10.69
N GLY A 56 -16.50 -15.17 11.02
CA GLY A 56 -15.35 -16.04 10.80
C GLY A 56 -14.86 -16.12 9.35
N LYS A 57 -15.50 -15.39 8.41
CA LYS A 57 -15.11 -15.34 6.99
C LYS A 57 -14.68 -13.93 6.59
N MET A 58 -13.50 -13.83 5.96
CA MET A 58 -13.04 -12.59 5.33
C MET A 58 -13.79 -12.38 4.02
N PRO A 59 -14.30 -11.16 3.72
CA PRO A 59 -14.95 -10.91 2.44
C PRO A 59 -13.93 -10.87 1.31
N ASP A 60 -14.30 -11.44 0.16
CA ASP A 60 -13.50 -11.45 -1.05
C ASP A 60 -13.91 -10.34 -2.03
N CYS A 61 -15.15 -9.87 -1.90
CA CYS A 61 -15.77 -8.85 -2.75
C CYS A 61 -16.48 -7.79 -1.89
N ASN A 62 -16.68 -6.61 -2.46
CA ASN A 62 -17.45 -5.53 -1.87
C ASN A 62 -18.51 -5.05 -2.86
N PHE A 63 -19.78 -5.38 -2.61
CA PHE A 63 -20.90 -5.00 -3.48
C PHE A 63 -21.26 -3.50 -3.40
N TYR A 64 -20.85 -2.76 -2.37
CA TYR A 64 -21.21 -1.35 -2.21
C TYR A 64 -20.46 -0.40 -3.16
N LEU A 65 -19.33 -0.84 -3.72
CA LEU A 65 -18.46 -0.02 -4.57
C LEU A 65 -18.53 -0.45 -6.02
N ALA A 66 -18.63 0.54 -6.91
CA ALA A 66 -18.71 0.34 -8.34
C ALA A 66 -19.83 -0.67 -8.70
N LYS A 67 -19.51 -1.74 -9.38
CA LYS A 67 -20.43 -2.84 -9.73
C LYS A 67 -20.02 -4.16 -9.04
N GLY A 68 -19.45 -4.07 -7.84
CA GLY A 68 -18.85 -5.18 -7.10
C GLY A 68 -17.34 -5.20 -7.24
N LEU A 69 -16.64 -4.73 -6.20
CA LEU A 69 -15.18 -4.59 -6.19
C LEU A 69 -14.53 -5.82 -5.57
N HIS A 70 -13.58 -6.44 -6.27
CA HIS A 70 -12.74 -7.50 -5.72
C HIS A 70 -11.69 -6.90 -4.77
N ILE A 71 -11.70 -7.29 -3.49
CA ILE A 71 -10.81 -6.72 -2.46
C ILE A 71 -9.63 -7.61 -2.10
N THR A 72 -9.71 -8.91 -2.35
CA THR A 72 -8.61 -9.84 -2.09
C THR A 72 -7.59 -9.88 -3.23
N GLU A 73 -8.05 -9.79 -4.48
CA GLU A 73 -7.21 -9.91 -5.68
C GLU A 73 -6.02 -8.92 -5.73
N PRO A 74 -6.18 -7.62 -5.43
CA PRO A 74 -5.06 -6.69 -5.47
C PRO A 74 -3.99 -6.94 -4.40
N GLY A 75 -4.32 -7.64 -3.33
CA GLY A 75 -3.41 -8.00 -2.24
C GLY A 75 -3.05 -6.85 -1.29
N TYR A 76 -3.39 -5.60 -1.60
CA TYR A 76 -2.99 -4.44 -0.78
C TYR A 76 -4.09 -3.88 0.14
N TYR A 77 -5.28 -4.48 0.17
CA TYR A 77 -6.30 -4.12 1.16
C TYR A 77 -6.06 -4.75 2.54
N GLY A 78 -5.04 -5.59 2.67
CA GLY A 78 -4.69 -6.19 3.95
C GLY A 78 -5.66 -7.27 4.45
N THR A 79 -6.58 -7.74 3.63
CA THR A 79 -7.55 -8.81 3.96
C THR A 79 -6.88 -10.16 4.24
N THR A 80 -5.69 -10.36 3.68
CA THR A 80 -4.85 -11.54 3.90
C THR A 80 -3.64 -11.25 4.81
N ASN A 81 -3.67 -10.16 5.59
CA ASN A 81 -2.51 -9.70 6.35
C ASN A 81 -2.64 -10.08 7.83
N PRO A 82 -1.87 -11.07 8.34
CA PRO A 82 -1.96 -11.51 9.73
C PRO A 82 -1.52 -10.44 10.74
N LEU A 83 -0.63 -9.51 10.34
CA LEU A 83 -0.26 -8.38 11.20
C LEU A 83 -1.37 -7.34 11.24
N MET A 84 -2.15 -7.18 10.17
CA MET A 84 -3.31 -6.30 10.15
C MET A 84 -4.43 -6.86 11.04
N LEU A 85 -4.67 -8.19 10.99
CA LEU A 85 -5.59 -8.87 11.91
C LEU A 85 -5.20 -8.64 13.37
N LEU A 86 -3.91 -8.77 13.70
CA LEU A 86 -3.41 -8.45 15.04
C LEU A 86 -3.61 -6.97 15.38
N SER A 87 -3.39 -6.08 14.42
CA SER A 87 -3.53 -4.63 14.61
C SER A 87 -4.99 -4.24 14.87
N TYR A 88 -5.93 -4.80 14.10
CA TYR A 88 -7.36 -4.63 14.32
C TYR A 88 -7.76 -5.12 15.72
N SER A 89 -7.28 -6.32 16.10
CA SER A 89 -7.56 -6.88 17.43
C SER A 89 -7.06 -5.96 18.55
N ILE A 90 -5.88 -5.37 18.41
CA ILE A 90 -5.34 -4.42 19.39
C ILE A 90 -6.17 -3.13 19.40
N ALA A 91 -6.49 -2.57 18.24
CA ALA A 91 -7.22 -1.31 18.16
C ALA A 91 -8.63 -1.40 18.76
N HIS A 92 -9.35 -2.51 18.53
CA HIS A 92 -10.76 -2.65 18.91
C HIS A 92 -10.99 -3.37 20.23
N PHE A 93 -10.13 -4.32 20.61
CA PHE A 93 -10.35 -5.14 21.82
C PHE A 93 -9.45 -4.76 23.01
N THR A 94 -8.64 -3.70 22.88
CA THR A 94 -7.86 -3.17 24.01
C THR A 94 -8.32 -1.75 24.37
N PRO A 95 -7.97 -1.23 25.56
CA PRO A 95 -8.32 0.13 25.95
C PRO A 95 -7.54 1.23 25.19
N ILE A 96 -6.68 0.85 24.25
CA ILE A 96 -5.89 1.78 23.41
C ILE A 96 -6.81 2.36 22.34
N LYS A 97 -7.18 3.63 22.49
CA LYS A 97 -7.99 4.32 21.47
C LYS A 97 -7.09 4.81 20.32
N THR A 98 -7.01 4.02 19.27
CA THR A 98 -6.29 4.36 18.04
C THR A 98 -6.84 3.54 16.86
N ASN A 99 -6.49 3.89 15.64
CA ASN A 99 -6.96 3.16 14.46
C ASN A 99 -6.06 1.96 14.12
N THR A 100 -6.59 1.02 13.34
CA THR A 100 -5.92 -0.22 12.92
C THR A 100 -4.63 0.04 12.17
N ILE A 101 -4.61 1.02 11.25
CA ILE A 101 -3.42 1.34 10.43
C ILE A 101 -2.28 1.89 11.31
N ALA A 102 -2.59 2.77 12.27
CA ALA A 102 -1.59 3.29 13.19
C ALA A 102 -0.94 2.18 14.03
N VAL A 103 -1.73 1.24 14.54
CA VAL A 103 -1.22 0.06 15.27
C VAL A 103 -0.32 -0.78 14.36
N TYR A 104 -0.73 -1.04 13.13
CA TYR A 104 0.06 -1.78 12.14
C TYR A 104 1.43 -1.15 11.91
N ILE A 105 1.47 0.15 11.65
CA ILE A 105 2.71 0.90 11.43
C ILE A 105 3.59 0.85 12.69
N CYS A 106 3.00 1.04 13.87
CA CYS A 106 3.71 0.94 15.14
C CYS A 106 4.35 -0.44 15.35
N LEU A 107 3.64 -1.51 15.03
CA LEU A 107 4.15 -2.89 15.07
C LEU A 107 5.31 -3.08 14.07
N CYS A 108 5.17 -2.62 12.83
CA CYS A 108 6.22 -2.72 11.83
C CYS A 108 7.50 -1.98 12.25
N ILE A 109 7.39 -0.77 12.80
CA ILE A 109 8.53 0.00 13.33
C ILE A 109 9.18 -0.73 14.50
N THR A 110 8.39 -1.20 15.45
CA THR A 110 8.88 -1.86 16.66
C THR A 110 9.61 -3.17 16.35
N LEU A 111 9.01 -4.01 15.51
CA LEU A 111 9.60 -5.28 15.09
C LEU A 111 10.80 -5.06 14.18
N GLY A 112 10.70 -4.14 13.20
CA GLY A 112 11.79 -3.82 12.28
C GLY A 112 13.04 -3.32 13.01
N ASN A 113 12.90 -2.42 13.98
CA ASN A 113 13.98 -1.96 14.84
C ASN A 113 14.60 -3.10 15.66
N SER A 114 13.76 -3.98 16.21
CA SER A 114 14.20 -5.13 16.97
C SER A 114 15.00 -6.11 16.09
N PHE A 115 14.52 -6.40 14.88
CA PHE A 115 15.23 -7.27 13.94
C PHE A 115 16.47 -6.61 13.35
N MET A 116 16.50 -5.29 13.15
CA MET A 116 17.71 -4.57 12.77
C MET A 116 18.82 -4.73 13.83
N TYR A 117 18.50 -4.60 15.12
CA TYR A 117 19.45 -4.88 16.19
C TYR A 117 19.95 -6.32 16.13
N LEU A 118 19.06 -7.30 16.04
CA LEU A 118 19.39 -8.73 15.99
C LEU A 118 20.20 -9.09 14.75
N LEU A 119 19.90 -8.50 13.60
CA LEU A 119 20.66 -8.61 12.36
C LEU A 119 22.09 -8.13 12.58
N CYS A 120 22.28 -6.94 13.12
CA CYS A 120 23.61 -6.37 13.38
C CYS A 120 24.39 -7.21 14.41
N ARG A 121 23.72 -7.76 15.44
CA ARG A 121 24.34 -8.73 16.35
C ARG A 121 24.76 -10.02 15.61
N SER A 122 24.03 -10.43 14.59
CA SER A 122 24.39 -11.60 13.75
C SER A 122 25.60 -11.31 12.85
N PHE A 123 25.81 -10.04 12.44
CA PHE A 123 27.05 -9.59 11.82
C PHE A 123 28.24 -9.48 12.81
N LYS A 124 28.07 -9.91 14.06
CA LYS A 124 29.07 -9.81 15.13
C LYS A 124 29.47 -8.38 15.51
N LEU A 125 28.61 -7.42 15.22
CA LEU A 125 28.83 -6.05 15.67
C LEU A 125 28.66 -5.98 17.20
N ASN A 126 29.41 -5.08 17.84
CA ASN A 126 29.20 -4.80 19.27
C ASN A 126 27.85 -4.10 19.48
N LYS A 127 27.36 -4.07 20.69
CA LYS A 127 26.04 -3.51 21.05
C LYS A 127 25.86 -2.04 20.65
N VAL A 128 26.93 -1.24 20.77
CA VAL A 128 26.88 0.19 20.41
C VAL A 128 26.65 0.36 18.90
N CYS A 129 27.40 -0.35 18.05
CA CYS A 129 27.19 -0.30 16.62
C CYS A 129 25.83 -0.91 16.22
N SER A 130 25.37 -1.96 16.90
CA SER A 130 24.05 -2.53 16.63
C SER A 130 22.91 -1.56 16.97
N LEU A 131 23.02 -0.81 18.06
CA LEU A 131 22.08 0.25 18.41
C LEU A 131 22.18 1.44 17.45
N LEU A 132 23.39 1.76 16.97
CA LEU A 132 23.57 2.80 15.96
C LEU A 132 22.81 2.45 14.67
N ALA A 133 22.80 1.18 14.23
CA ALA A 133 22.01 0.75 13.05
C ALA A 133 20.51 0.97 13.27
N VAL A 134 19.99 0.67 14.46
CA VAL A 134 18.60 0.96 14.83
C VAL A 134 18.32 2.46 14.76
N GLY A 135 19.20 3.27 15.35
CA GLY A 135 19.08 4.73 15.28
C GLY A 135 19.13 5.25 13.85
N MET A 136 20.03 4.72 13.00
CA MET A 136 20.12 5.07 11.58
C MET A 136 18.82 4.74 10.84
N LEU A 137 18.23 3.55 11.05
CA LEU A 137 16.97 3.18 10.46
C LEU A 137 15.82 4.07 10.93
N SER A 138 15.71 4.29 12.25
CA SER A 138 14.67 5.13 12.85
C SER A 138 14.79 6.61 12.52
N SER A 139 15.97 7.09 12.11
CA SER A 139 16.21 8.50 11.75
C SER A 139 15.91 8.82 10.28
N CYS A 140 15.59 7.82 9.46
CA CYS A 140 15.24 8.03 8.06
C CYS A 140 13.78 8.45 7.94
N SER A 141 13.52 9.60 7.28
CA SER A 141 12.18 10.21 7.23
C SER A 141 11.26 9.61 6.16
N ALA A 142 11.80 8.94 5.14
CA ALA A 142 11.03 8.46 4.00
C ALA A 142 9.80 7.60 4.39
N PHE A 143 9.93 6.72 5.38
CA PHE A 143 8.79 5.90 5.82
C PHE A 143 7.67 6.72 6.45
N LEU A 144 7.99 7.78 7.17
CA LEU A 144 6.97 8.66 7.76
C LEU A 144 6.38 9.62 6.72
N ALA A 145 7.18 10.10 5.78
CA ALA A 145 6.73 10.93 4.68
C ALA A 145 5.71 10.21 3.78
N PHE A 146 5.94 8.92 3.52
CA PHE A 146 5.02 8.06 2.75
C PHE A 146 4.12 7.19 3.64
N GLY A 147 3.94 7.57 4.89
CA GLY A 147 3.13 6.82 5.84
C GLY A 147 1.65 6.68 5.45
N TYR A 148 1.16 7.53 4.55
CA TYR A 148 -0.16 7.42 3.92
C TYR A 148 -0.29 6.20 2.98
N TRP A 149 0.78 5.45 2.75
CA TRP A 149 0.80 4.11 2.17
C TRP A 149 1.28 3.11 3.22
N TYR A 150 0.40 2.61 4.07
CA TYR A 150 0.74 1.77 5.22
C TYR A 150 1.68 0.61 4.89
N TYR A 151 1.54 0.00 3.71
CA TYR A 151 2.30 -1.15 3.26
C TYR A 151 3.80 -0.84 2.96
N VAL A 152 4.22 0.41 2.90
CA VAL A 152 5.65 0.74 2.75
C VAL A 152 6.45 0.27 3.97
N PHE A 153 5.80 0.17 5.14
CA PHE A 153 6.42 -0.32 6.36
C PHE A 153 6.73 -1.82 6.35
N ASN A 154 6.25 -2.57 5.35
CA ASN A 154 6.63 -3.99 5.19
C ASN A 154 8.14 -4.13 4.99
N ASN A 155 8.75 -3.34 4.12
CA ASN A 155 10.20 -3.42 3.93
C ASN A 155 10.99 -2.95 5.17
N TYR A 156 10.42 -2.04 5.97
CA TYR A 156 11.02 -1.66 7.26
C TYR A 156 11.19 -2.87 8.19
N LEU A 157 10.19 -3.76 8.18
CA LEU A 157 10.17 -4.98 8.98
C LEU A 157 10.87 -6.16 8.30
N PHE A 158 10.45 -6.48 7.06
CA PHE A 158 10.80 -7.76 6.43
C PHE A 158 12.24 -7.82 5.93
N ILE A 159 12.86 -6.72 5.51
CA ILE A 159 14.27 -6.72 5.08
C ILE A 159 15.22 -7.09 6.24
N PRO A 160 15.18 -6.43 7.42
CA PRO A 160 16.00 -6.85 8.55
C PRO A 160 15.68 -8.26 9.04
N LEU A 161 14.40 -8.65 9.07
CA LEU A 161 13.96 -9.98 9.49
C LEU A 161 14.49 -11.07 8.55
N MET A 162 14.34 -10.92 7.25
CA MET A 162 14.80 -11.86 6.23
C MET A 162 16.31 -12.07 6.31
N LEU A 163 17.09 -11.01 6.37
CA LEU A 163 18.55 -11.09 6.48
C LEU A 163 18.99 -11.70 7.81
N TYR A 164 18.30 -11.40 8.90
CA TYR A 164 18.53 -12.02 10.20
C TYR A 164 18.29 -13.53 10.14
N VAL A 165 17.16 -13.96 9.59
CA VAL A 165 16.79 -15.37 9.42
C VAL A 165 17.80 -16.08 8.52
N LEU A 166 18.19 -15.46 7.40
CA LEU A 166 19.23 -15.97 6.50
C LEU A 166 20.53 -16.28 7.25
N LEU A 167 21.05 -15.35 8.04
CA LEU A 167 22.29 -15.52 8.79
C LEU A 167 22.15 -16.57 9.91
N LYS A 168 20.98 -16.70 10.52
CA LYS A 168 20.72 -17.68 11.59
C LYS A 168 20.51 -19.10 11.09
N THR A 169 20.01 -19.26 9.89
CA THR A 169 19.67 -20.57 9.32
C THR A 169 20.69 -21.07 8.30
N TYR A 170 21.69 -20.26 7.99
CA TYR A 170 22.71 -20.55 6.98
C TYR A 170 23.29 -21.97 7.08
N ASP A 171 23.73 -22.41 8.29
CA ASP A 171 24.41 -23.68 8.51
C ASP A 171 23.48 -24.83 8.92
N ASN A 172 22.18 -24.60 9.09
CA ASN A 172 21.27 -25.62 9.59
C ASN A 172 20.21 -26.04 8.56
N LYS A 173 19.40 -27.06 8.90
CA LYS A 173 18.33 -27.58 8.02
C LYS A 173 17.22 -26.57 7.76
N ALA A 174 16.92 -25.68 8.70
CA ALA A 174 15.93 -24.63 8.50
C ALA A 174 16.31 -23.66 7.36
N GLY A 175 17.60 -23.56 7.01
CA GLY A 175 18.07 -22.78 5.86
C GLY A 175 17.52 -23.21 4.50
N TYR A 176 16.82 -24.34 4.40
CA TYR A 176 16.15 -24.75 3.16
C TYR A 176 14.77 -24.11 2.96
N PHE A 177 14.12 -23.58 4.01
CA PHE A 177 12.74 -23.09 3.92
C PHE A 177 12.46 -21.79 4.70
N ALA A 178 13.31 -21.45 5.67
CA ALA A 178 12.99 -20.37 6.60
C ALA A 178 12.87 -18.99 5.94
N VAL A 179 13.75 -18.68 4.98
CA VAL A 179 13.66 -17.40 4.24
C VAL A 179 12.47 -17.41 3.29
N GLY A 180 12.16 -18.56 2.68
CA GLY A 180 10.98 -18.70 1.83
C GLY A 180 9.67 -18.41 2.58
N ILE A 181 9.54 -18.87 3.83
CA ILE A 181 8.39 -18.56 4.69
C ILE A 181 8.29 -17.04 4.92
N ILE A 182 9.41 -16.35 5.19
CA ILE A 182 9.41 -14.90 5.42
C ILE A 182 9.03 -14.14 4.15
N LEU A 183 9.55 -14.54 2.99
CA LEU A 183 9.20 -13.91 1.70
C LEU A 183 7.72 -14.11 1.35
N SER A 184 7.16 -15.28 1.65
CA SER A 184 5.72 -15.53 1.49
C SER A 184 4.91 -14.69 2.47
N ALA A 185 5.30 -14.61 3.75
CA ALA A 185 4.62 -13.78 4.74
C ALA A 185 4.59 -12.30 4.35
N GLU A 186 5.65 -11.80 3.71
CA GLU A 186 5.70 -10.42 3.21
C GLU A 186 4.67 -10.17 2.12
N LEU A 187 4.42 -11.13 1.20
CA LEU A 187 3.38 -10.99 0.17
C LEU A 187 1.99 -10.88 0.81
N TYR A 188 1.68 -11.72 1.78
CA TYR A 188 0.41 -11.65 2.51
C TYR A 188 0.24 -10.36 3.33
N CYS A 189 1.33 -9.71 3.70
CA CYS A 189 1.27 -8.43 4.42
C CYS A 189 1.10 -7.20 3.51
N GLY A 190 1.11 -7.36 2.17
CA GLY A 190 0.91 -6.16 1.36
C GLY A 190 1.24 -6.27 -0.12
N ASN A 191 1.92 -5.27 -0.64
CA ASN A 191 2.06 -5.02 -2.07
C ASN A 191 3.12 -5.92 -2.74
N ILE A 192 2.74 -6.54 -3.87
CA ILE A 192 3.59 -7.44 -4.67
C ILE A 192 4.93 -6.80 -5.09
N GLN A 193 4.97 -5.48 -5.36
CA GLN A 193 6.18 -4.77 -5.77
C GLN A 193 7.26 -4.83 -4.68
N TYR A 194 6.88 -4.64 -3.41
CA TYR A 194 7.83 -4.68 -2.29
C TYR A 194 8.34 -6.07 -2.02
N THR A 195 7.47 -7.07 -2.09
CA THR A 195 7.87 -8.48 -1.97
C THR A 195 8.83 -8.87 -3.09
N PHE A 196 8.57 -8.45 -4.32
CA PHE A 196 9.50 -8.68 -5.43
C PHE A 196 10.89 -8.07 -5.17
N PHE A 197 10.95 -6.86 -4.62
CA PHE A 197 12.22 -6.27 -4.23
C PHE A 197 12.94 -7.07 -3.13
N SER A 198 12.23 -7.62 -2.18
CA SER A 198 12.80 -8.51 -1.16
C SER A 198 13.34 -9.81 -1.75
N TYR A 199 12.68 -10.39 -2.75
CA TYR A 199 13.25 -11.50 -3.53
C TYR A 199 14.56 -11.13 -4.22
N ILE A 200 14.68 -9.93 -4.78
CA ILE A 200 15.94 -9.42 -5.38
C ILE A 200 17.04 -9.33 -4.31
N VAL A 201 16.73 -8.76 -3.13
CA VAL A 201 17.69 -8.71 -2.00
C VAL A 201 18.17 -10.11 -1.63
N TYR A 202 17.22 -11.06 -1.51
CA TYR A 202 17.56 -12.45 -1.21
C TYR A 202 18.42 -13.07 -2.31
N CYS A 203 18.07 -12.90 -3.57
CA CYS A 203 18.83 -13.46 -4.70
C CYS A 203 20.28 -12.94 -4.73
N PHE A 204 20.51 -11.65 -4.59
CA PHE A 204 21.88 -11.10 -4.58
C PHE A 204 22.67 -11.54 -3.36
N THR A 205 22.07 -11.63 -2.19
CA THR A 205 22.75 -12.13 -1.00
C THR A 205 23.07 -13.63 -1.11
N ALA A 206 22.15 -14.43 -1.66
CA ALA A 206 22.36 -15.85 -1.92
C ALA A 206 23.45 -16.09 -2.96
N LEU A 207 23.43 -15.33 -4.08
CA LEU A 207 24.48 -15.38 -5.11
C LEU A 207 25.85 -15.03 -4.55
N ALA A 208 25.95 -14.02 -3.69
CA ALA A 208 27.18 -13.67 -3.01
C ALA A 208 27.67 -14.82 -2.09
N ILE A 209 26.77 -15.49 -1.36
CA ILE A 209 27.12 -16.67 -0.56
C ILE A 209 27.64 -17.81 -1.45
N ILE A 210 26.99 -18.07 -2.58
CA ILE A 210 27.38 -19.13 -3.52
C ILE A 210 28.76 -18.82 -4.12
N ALA A 211 29.01 -17.56 -4.50
CA ALA A 211 30.24 -17.14 -5.15
C ALA A 211 31.44 -17.07 -4.19
N PHE A 212 31.23 -16.55 -2.98
CA PHE A 212 32.34 -16.21 -2.07
C PHE A 212 32.47 -17.11 -0.84
N CYS A 213 31.51 -18.00 -0.59
CA CYS A 213 31.51 -18.82 0.62
C CYS A 213 31.29 -20.30 0.30
N GLN A 214 30.12 -20.68 -0.18
CA GLN A 214 29.75 -22.09 -0.32
C GLN A 214 28.87 -22.37 -1.53
N ARG A 215 29.41 -22.98 -2.57
CA ARG A 215 28.66 -23.33 -3.80
C ARG A 215 27.42 -24.21 -3.51
N LYS A 216 27.48 -25.10 -2.49
CA LYS A 216 26.36 -25.97 -2.10
C LYS A 216 25.14 -25.19 -1.61
N TYR A 217 25.29 -23.89 -1.26
CA TYR A 217 24.19 -23.04 -0.83
C TYR A 217 23.13 -22.85 -1.93
N ILE A 218 23.47 -23.09 -3.20
CA ILE A 218 22.52 -23.03 -4.32
C ILE A 218 21.25 -23.87 -4.08
N LYS A 219 21.40 -25.07 -3.46
CA LYS A 219 20.24 -25.91 -3.12
C LYS A 219 19.31 -25.22 -2.12
N LYS A 220 19.87 -24.59 -1.08
CA LYS A 220 19.09 -23.84 -0.10
C LYS A 220 18.42 -22.62 -0.73
N ALA A 221 19.12 -21.90 -1.62
CA ALA A 221 18.59 -20.75 -2.33
C ALA A 221 17.37 -21.13 -3.17
N ILE A 222 17.51 -22.18 -4.00
CA ILE A 222 16.40 -22.69 -4.83
C ILE A 222 15.22 -23.15 -3.97
N CYS A 223 15.48 -23.92 -2.91
CA CYS A 223 14.41 -24.37 -2.02
C CYS A 223 13.66 -23.22 -1.34
N ASN A 224 14.35 -22.17 -0.87
CA ASN A 224 13.70 -21.00 -0.28
C ASN A 224 12.82 -20.27 -1.29
N ILE A 225 13.30 -20.06 -2.53
CA ILE A 225 12.52 -19.44 -3.59
C ILE A 225 11.28 -20.31 -3.89
N ALA A 226 11.46 -21.62 -4.04
CA ALA A 226 10.36 -22.54 -4.31
C ALA A 226 9.33 -22.55 -3.16
N VAL A 227 9.77 -22.61 -1.92
CA VAL A 227 8.88 -22.56 -0.74
C VAL A 227 8.13 -21.23 -0.68
N GLY A 228 8.83 -20.11 -0.89
CA GLY A 228 8.19 -18.79 -0.93
C GLY A 228 7.12 -18.70 -2.00
N LEU A 229 7.42 -19.09 -3.23
CA LEU A 229 6.48 -19.09 -4.34
C LEU A 229 5.33 -20.08 -4.14
N CYS A 230 5.58 -21.29 -3.65
CA CYS A 230 4.52 -22.28 -3.41
C CYS A 230 3.54 -21.83 -2.32
N LEU A 231 4.07 -21.28 -1.20
CA LEU A 231 3.22 -20.80 -0.11
C LEU A 231 2.45 -19.52 -0.47
N SER A 232 2.92 -18.73 -1.41
CA SER A 232 2.25 -17.51 -1.85
C SER A 232 1.51 -17.66 -3.19
N ALA A 233 1.56 -18.84 -3.82
CA ALA A 233 1.04 -19.05 -5.17
C ALA A 233 -0.42 -18.61 -5.37
N PRO A 234 -1.38 -18.92 -4.47
CA PRO A 234 -2.76 -18.47 -4.68
C PRO A 234 -2.87 -16.95 -4.72
N LEU A 235 -2.33 -16.24 -3.73
CA LEU A 235 -2.38 -14.77 -3.69
C LEU A 235 -1.57 -14.15 -4.84
N PHE A 236 -0.43 -14.76 -5.21
CA PHE A 236 0.37 -14.31 -6.34
C PHE A 236 -0.40 -14.39 -7.67
N LEU A 237 -1.17 -15.45 -7.87
CA LEU A 237 -2.03 -15.60 -9.05
C LEU A 237 -3.14 -14.54 -9.07
N LEU A 238 -3.79 -14.27 -7.95
CA LEU A 238 -4.77 -13.19 -7.83
C LEU A 238 -4.16 -11.82 -8.17
N CYS A 239 -2.99 -11.51 -7.59
CA CYS A 239 -2.29 -10.26 -7.90
C CYS A 239 -1.88 -10.13 -9.37
N ILE A 240 -1.49 -11.23 -10.04
CA ILE A 240 -1.20 -11.22 -11.48
C ILE A 240 -2.47 -10.96 -12.27
N ASN A 241 -3.57 -11.61 -11.92
CA ASN A 241 -4.86 -11.43 -12.57
C ASN A 241 -5.30 -9.96 -12.47
N ALA A 242 -5.31 -9.40 -11.26
CA ALA A 242 -5.60 -7.99 -11.05
C ALA A 242 -4.66 -7.08 -11.86
N ALA A 243 -3.34 -7.33 -11.84
CA ALA A 243 -2.36 -6.53 -12.59
C ALA A 243 -2.52 -6.62 -14.12
N SER A 244 -3.06 -7.72 -14.64
CA SER A 244 -3.34 -7.86 -16.08
C SER A 244 -4.51 -7.00 -16.55
N SER A 245 -5.44 -6.69 -15.64
CA SER A 245 -6.60 -5.83 -15.87
C SER A 245 -6.29 -4.34 -15.78
N PHE A 246 -5.08 -3.97 -15.33
CA PHE A 246 -4.70 -2.55 -15.22
C PHE A 246 -4.47 -1.91 -16.59
N GLY A 247 -5.34 -1.03 -17.00
CA GLY A 247 -5.13 -0.06 -18.06
C GLY A 247 -4.15 1.04 -17.62
N LEU A 248 -2.90 0.73 -17.29
CA LEU A 248 -1.92 1.73 -16.89
C LEU A 248 -1.39 2.46 -18.12
N ASP A 249 -1.65 3.77 -18.18
CA ASP A 249 -1.06 4.65 -19.16
C ASP A 249 0.47 4.69 -19.01
N ASP A 250 1.19 4.32 -20.09
CA ASP A 250 2.65 4.31 -20.15
C ASP A 250 3.25 5.72 -19.94
N THR A 251 2.53 6.78 -20.32
CA THR A 251 2.98 8.17 -20.19
C THR A 251 3.19 8.59 -18.73
N ARG A 252 2.31 8.16 -17.83
CA ARG A 252 2.41 8.45 -16.40
C ARG A 252 3.60 7.75 -15.73
N ILE A 253 3.92 6.54 -16.17
CA ILE A 253 5.11 5.81 -15.72
C ILE A 253 6.39 6.54 -16.17
N GLU A 254 6.39 7.08 -17.39
CA GLU A 254 7.53 7.81 -17.95
C GLU A 254 7.86 9.08 -17.20
N PHE A 255 6.83 9.87 -16.87
CA PHE A 255 7.00 11.16 -16.21
C PHE A 255 7.60 11.06 -14.80
N LEU A 256 7.15 10.09 -14.00
CA LEU A 256 7.58 9.90 -12.60
C LEU A 256 8.96 9.24 -12.46
N ASN A 257 9.53 8.72 -13.54
CA ASN A 257 10.78 7.96 -13.52
C ASN A 257 11.97 8.68 -14.17
N PHE A 258 11.95 10.01 -14.18
CA PHE A 258 13.01 10.80 -14.82
C PHE A 258 14.31 10.78 -13.98
N PRO A 259 15.52 10.64 -14.60
CA PRO A 259 16.79 10.60 -13.87
C PRO A 259 17.07 11.82 -12.98
N TYR A 260 16.54 12.98 -13.35
CA TYR A 260 16.65 14.22 -12.58
C TYR A 260 15.93 14.10 -11.23
N TYR A 261 14.78 13.42 -11.19
CA TYR A 261 14.03 13.15 -9.97
C TYR A 261 14.84 12.35 -8.95
N LEU A 262 15.56 11.33 -9.41
CA LEU A 262 16.43 10.54 -8.57
C LEU A 262 17.58 11.38 -7.96
N PHE A 263 18.16 12.28 -8.77
CA PHE A 263 19.23 13.13 -8.27
C PHE A 263 18.74 14.13 -7.22
N SER A 264 17.57 14.75 -7.42
CA SER A 264 16.97 15.64 -6.42
C SER A 264 16.67 14.88 -5.12
N GLN A 265 16.08 13.70 -5.19
CA GLN A 265 15.82 12.87 -4.02
C GLN A 265 17.10 12.45 -3.29
N PHE A 266 18.16 12.13 -4.03
CA PHE A 266 19.44 11.84 -3.41
C PHE A 266 20.00 13.05 -2.65
N VAL A 267 19.92 14.23 -3.24
CA VAL A 267 20.36 15.47 -2.55
C VAL A 267 19.49 15.74 -1.34
N ASP A 268 18.17 15.62 -1.46
CA ASP A 268 17.21 15.82 -0.36
C ASP A 268 17.41 14.82 0.78
N SER A 269 17.91 13.61 0.47
CA SER A 269 18.24 12.62 1.49
C SER A 269 19.42 13.01 2.39
N LEU A 270 20.20 14.03 2.03
CA LEU A 270 21.40 14.43 2.76
C LEU A 270 21.14 15.51 3.80
N TYR A 271 20.03 16.24 3.75
CA TYR A 271 19.74 17.33 4.70
C TYR A 271 18.35 17.19 5.34
N PRO A 272 18.17 17.67 6.59
CA PRO A 272 16.92 17.53 7.33
C PRO A 272 15.93 18.66 6.94
N SER A 273 15.31 18.57 5.77
CA SER A 273 14.49 19.62 5.17
C SER A 273 13.32 20.07 6.06
N ALA A 274 12.58 19.15 6.64
CA ALA A 274 11.44 19.47 7.50
C ALA A 274 11.85 20.20 8.79
N LEU A 275 12.97 19.83 9.41
CA LEU A 275 13.52 20.55 10.56
C LEU A 275 13.99 21.95 10.18
N LEU A 276 14.67 22.11 9.04
CA LEU A 276 15.15 23.40 8.56
C LEU A 276 13.96 24.33 8.26
N GLU A 277 12.91 23.85 7.66
CA GLU A 277 11.69 24.62 7.42
C GLU A 277 11.03 25.05 8.73
N ALA A 278 10.95 24.16 9.73
CA ALA A 278 10.46 24.53 11.07
C ALA A 278 11.30 25.63 11.75
N LEU A 279 12.56 25.78 11.36
CA LEU A 279 13.46 26.87 11.82
C LEU A 279 13.40 28.11 10.93
N GLY A 280 12.53 28.15 9.92
CA GLY A 280 12.42 29.25 8.97
C GLY A 280 13.57 29.32 7.95
N ILE A 281 14.30 28.21 7.76
CA ILE A 281 15.46 28.12 6.85
C ILE A 281 15.04 27.35 5.60
N ASP A 282 14.58 28.05 4.57
CA ASP A 282 14.29 27.46 3.26
C ASP A 282 15.53 27.52 2.35
N PHE A 283 16.47 26.59 2.57
CA PHE A 283 17.78 26.63 1.91
C PHE A 283 17.76 26.17 0.45
N PHE A 284 16.89 25.20 0.07
CA PHE A 284 16.91 24.56 -1.26
C PHE A 284 15.53 24.30 -1.88
N GLY A 285 14.45 24.68 -1.21
CA GLY A 285 13.11 24.26 -1.58
C GLY A 285 12.61 24.68 -2.96
N SER A 286 13.13 25.76 -3.53
CA SER A 286 12.71 26.28 -4.83
C SER A 286 13.72 26.06 -5.95
N VAL A 287 14.98 25.70 -5.64
CA VAL A 287 16.07 25.67 -6.64
C VAL A 287 16.13 24.32 -7.38
N PHE A 288 15.78 23.22 -6.73
CA PHE A 288 15.98 21.88 -7.28
C PHE A 288 14.74 21.23 -7.90
N VAL A 289 13.54 21.73 -7.65
CA VAL A 289 12.29 21.18 -8.19
C VAL A 289 11.40 22.27 -8.77
N PRO A 290 11.65 22.74 -10.01
CA PRO A 290 10.75 23.67 -10.67
C PRO A 290 9.44 22.96 -11.05
N GLY A 291 8.37 23.24 -10.33
CA GLY A 291 7.01 23.16 -10.85
C GLY A 291 6.33 21.82 -11.03
N VAL A 292 6.95 20.69 -10.64
CA VAL A 292 6.46 19.37 -11.04
C VAL A 292 6.09 18.44 -9.88
N MET A 293 6.41 18.80 -8.65
CA MET A 293 6.22 17.88 -7.52
C MET A 293 5.49 18.51 -6.35
N ASN A 294 4.61 17.73 -5.74
CA ASN A 294 3.93 18.08 -4.50
C ASN A 294 4.94 18.44 -3.41
N ARG A 295 4.55 19.36 -2.50
CA ARG A 295 5.37 19.74 -1.34
C ARG A 295 5.89 18.55 -0.53
N THR A 296 5.17 17.43 -0.56
CA THR A 296 5.54 16.17 0.10
C THR A 296 6.84 15.57 -0.39
N ASP A 297 7.15 15.66 -1.67
CA ASP A 297 8.38 15.13 -2.23
C ASP A 297 9.62 15.86 -1.69
N LYS A 298 9.45 17.08 -1.20
CA LYS A 298 10.47 17.91 -0.56
C LYS A 298 10.95 17.36 0.78
N TYR A 299 10.09 16.64 1.53
CA TYR A 299 10.39 16.15 2.89
C TYR A 299 10.84 14.70 2.93
N ILE A 300 10.97 14.08 1.79
CA ILE A 300 10.89 12.63 1.58
C ILE A 300 12.02 11.84 2.22
N CYS A 301 13.24 12.30 2.21
CA CYS A 301 14.29 11.30 2.17
C CYS A 301 15.48 11.54 3.11
N PHE A 302 15.33 12.22 4.25
CA PHE A 302 16.49 12.36 5.13
C PHE A 302 17.01 11.00 5.60
N CYS A 303 18.17 10.61 5.08
CA CYS A 303 18.95 9.42 5.46
C CYS A 303 20.41 9.81 5.79
N GLY A 304 20.63 11.00 6.34
CA GLY A 304 21.97 11.57 6.52
C GLY A 304 22.91 10.73 7.38
N ALA A 305 22.41 10.07 8.41
CA ALA A 305 23.25 9.27 9.31
C ALA A 305 23.90 8.06 8.64
N PRO A 306 23.16 7.14 7.95
CA PRO A 306 23.78 6.00 7.27
C PRO A 306 24.67 6.43 6.10
N PHE A 307 24.25 7.39 5.28
CA PHE A 307 25.08 7.89 4.17
C PHE A 307 26.38 8.52 4.66
N ALA A 308 26.33 9.39 5.66
CA ALA A 308 27.53 9.99 6.24
C ALA A 308 28.51 8.93 6.77
N ALA A 309 28.02 7.93 7.47
CA ALA A 309 28.87 6.85 7.98
C ALA A 309 29.59 6.08 6.86
N ILE A 310 28.87 5.74 5.77
CA ILE A 310 29.41 5.03 4.63
C ILE A 310 30.41 5.93 3.88
N LEU A 311 30.05 7.19 3.59
CA LEU A 311 30.90 8.13 2.86
C LEU A 311 32.21 8.42 3.61
N ILE A 312 32.15 8.70 4.91
CA ILE A 312 33.33 8.95 5.72
C ILE A 312 34.23 7.70 5.76
N TRP A 313 33.64 6.51 5.90
CA TRP A 313 34.40 5.27 5.84
C TRP A 313 35.08 5.10 4.47
N LEU A 314 34.39 5.33 3.36
CA LEU A 314 34.95 5.26 2.01
C LEU A 314 36.12 6.25 1.83
N VAL A 315 35.96 7.50 2.31
CA VAL A 315 37.04 8.49 2.26
C VAL A 315 38.31 8.00 2.99
N PHE A 316 38.13 7.40 4.17
CA PHE A 316 39.28 6.84 4.89
C PHE A 316 39.88 5.63 4.17
N VAL A 317 39.08 4.75 3.60
CA VAL A 317 39.57 3.60 2.85
C VAL A 317 40.33 4.03 1.60
N ILE A 318 39.80 5.04 0.85
CA ILE A 318 40.46 5.60 -0.33
C ILE A 318 41.80 6.28 0.08
N LYS A 319 41.80 7.03 1.17
CA LYS A 319 43.03 7.66 1.69
C LYS A 319 44.08 6.61 2.07
N ASP A 320 43.67 5.58 2.80
CA ASP A 320 44.59 4.49 3.19
C ASP A 320 45.10 3.73 1.97
N TYR A 321 44.27 3.51 0.95
CA TYR A 321 44.66 2.92 -0.34
C TYR A 321 45.66 3.80 -1.10
N ARG A 322 45.41 5.11 -1.22
CA ARG A 322 46.34 6.04 -1.86
C ARG A 322 47.71 6.06 -1.17
N ASN A 323 47.74 6.04 0.13
CA ASN A 323 49.00 6.00 0.88
C ASN A 323 49.79 4.69 0.64
N LYS A 324 49.08 3.58 0.37
CA LYS A 324 49.72 2.28 0.02
C LYS A 324 50.31 2.30 -1.38
N ILE A 325 49.66 2.96 -2.35
CA ILE A 325 50.07 2.98 -3.75
C ILE A 325 51.16 4.03 -4.04
N SER A 326 51.29 5.07 -3.22
CA SER A 326 52.31 6.12 -3.45
C SER A 326 53.76 5.60 -3.52
N SER A 327 53.97 4.29 -3.26
CA SER A 327 55.25 3.60 -3.35
C SER A 327 55.40 2.65 -4.57
N GLU A 328 54.37 2.50 -5.43
CA GLU A 328 54.38 1.55 -6.55
C GLU A 328 54.02 2.19 -7.90
N GLU A 329 54.67 1.68 -8.98
CA GLU A 329 54.68 2.16 -10.35
C GLU A 329 53.33 2.46 -11.05
N LYS A 330 53.43 3.20 -12.20
CA LYS A 330 52.35 3.64 -13.10
C LYS A 330 51.46 2.50 -13.63
N LYS A 331 50.45 2.08 -12.89
CA LYS A 331 49.42 1.15 -13.35
C LYS A 331 48.30 1.89 -14.06
N SER A 332 47.63 1.25 -15.05
CA SER A 332 46.53 1.86 -15.81
C SER A 332 45.35 2.24 -14.88
N PHE A 333 44.54 3.23 -15.28
CA PHE A 333 43.37 3.68 -14.51
C PHE A 333 42.40 2.55 -14.19
N ALA A 334 42.10 1.69 -15.17
CA ALA A 334 41.20 0.54 -14.97
C ALA A 334 41.75 -0.44 -13.93
N TYR A 335 43.07 -0.72 -13.95
CA TYR A 335 43.71 -1.59 -12.95
C TYR A 335 43.63 -1.00 -11.56
N ARG A 336 43.76 0.34 -11.43
CA ARG A 336 43.63 1.02 -10.11
C ARG A 336 42.22 0.92 -9.52
N ILE A 337 41.17 0.99 -10.38
CA ILE A 337 39.80 0.79 -9.95
C ILE A 337 39.59 -0.63 -9.42
N VAL A 338 40.01 -1.64 -10.19
CA VAL A 338 39.89 -3.05 -9.81
C VAL A 338 40.64 -3.35 -8.50
N ASP A 339 41.84 -2.80 -8.37
CA ASP A 339 42.68 -2.99 -7.18
C ASP A 339 42.08 -2.25 -5.96
N MET A 340 41.52 -1.06 -6.14
CA MET A 340 40.78 -0.34 -5.11
C MET A 340 39.54 -1.13 -4.65
N VAL A 341 38.76 -1.70 -5.56
CA VAL A 341 37.61 -2.53 -5.22
C VAL A 341 38.06 -3.77 -4.44
N LYS A 342 39.12 -4.43 -4.85
CA LYS A 342 39.71 -5.54 -4.09
C LYS A 342 40.13 -5.12 -2.68
N TYR A 343 40.77 -3.96 -2.55
CA TYR A 343 41.18 -3.41 -1.26
C TYR A 343 39.98 -3.11 -0.35
N VAL A 344 38.89 -2.54 -0.90
CA VAL A 344 37.63 -2.32 -0.15
C VAL A 344 37.04 -3.65 0.30
N LEU A 345 36.99 -4.65 -0.57
CA LEU A 345 36.50 -5.99 -0.24
C LEU A 345 37.35 -6.70 0.81
N GLU A 346 38.67 -6.45 0.82
CA GLU A 346 39.56 -6.96 1.88
C GLU A 346 39.29 -6.30 3.24
N ARG A 347 38.97 -5.00 3.27
CA ARG A 347 38.61 -4.28 4.50
C ARG A 347 37.31 -4.72 5.13
N ILE A 348 36.41 -5.32 4.35
CA ILE A 348 35.17 -5.94 4.82
C ILE A 348 35.41 -7.32 5.46
N LYS A 349 36.60 -7.94 5.30
CA LYS A 349 36.93 -9.24 5.91
C LYS A 349 36.69 -9.23 7.42
N ASN A 350 36.05 -10.28 7.90
CA ASN A 350 35.93 -10.55 9.34
C ASN A 350 37.17 -11.33 9.78
N PRO A 351 37.85 -10.95 10.85
CA PRO A 351 39.06 -11.63 11.30
C PRO A 351 38.80 -13.10 11.73
N ASP A 352 37.54 -13.43 12.06
CA ASP A 352 37.17 -14.77 12.63
C ASP A 352 36.80 -15.82 11.58
N GLY A 353 37.18 -15.66 10.30
CA GLY A 353 36.97 -16.66 9.25
C GLY A 353 35.52 -16.97 8.86
N GLN A 354 34.57 -16.08 9.19
CA GLN A 354 33.14 -16.28 8.87
C GLN A 354 32.83 -15.72 7.48
N ASP A 355 33.16 -16.49 6.44
CA ASP A 355 33.02 -16.09 5.04
C ASP A 355 31.58 -15.76 4.64
N HIS A 356 30.56 -16.38 5.26
CA HIS A 356 29.16 -16.11 4.99
C HIS A 356 28.72 -14.67 5.40
N ILE A 357 29.24 -14.13 6.51
CA ILE A 357 28.96 -12.76 6.93
C ILE A 357 29.52 -11.77 5.90
N LYS A 358 30.76 -12.04 5.42
CA LYS A 358 31.37 -11.23 4.35
C LYS A 358 30.55 -11.31 3.06
N ALA A 359 30.12 -12.50 2.68
CA ALA A 359 29.32 -12.72 1.49
C ALA A 359 27.99 -11.95 1.54
N VAL A 360 27.25 -12.02 2.67
CA VAL A 360 26.02 -11.27 2.85
C VAL A 360 26.27 -9.75 2.81
N THR A 361 27.35 -9.25 3.42
CA THR A 361 27.71 -7.82 3.35
C THR A 361 27.99 -7.38 1.91
N ILE A 362 28.67 -8.20 1.11
CA ILE A 362 28.89 -7.95 -0.32
C ILE A 362 27.56 -7.97 -1.07
N GLY A 363 26.69 -8.94 -0.80
CA GLY A 363 25.34 -9.04 -1.38
C GLY A 363 24.50 -7.79 -1.11
N ILE A 364 24.51 -7.27 0.12
CA ILE A 364 23.87 -6.00 0.47
C ILE A 364 24.44 -4.86 -0.41
N GLY A 365 25.75 -4.74 -0.53
CA GLY A 365 26.37 -3.71 -1.36
C GLY A 365 25.97 -3.78 -2.83
N ILE A 366 25.96 -4.99 -3.41
CA ILE A 366 25.52 -5.23 -4.79
C ILE A 366 24.03 -4.84 -4.93
N THR A 367 23.20 -5.23 -3.99
CA THR A 367 21.75 -4.91 -4.00
C THR A 367 21.51 -3.41 -3.97
N VAL A 368 22.22 -2.67 -3.12
CA VAL A 368 22.11 -1.19 -3.04
C VAL A 368 22.50 -0.56 -4.40
N VAL A 369 23.61 -0.96 -4.99
CA VAL A 369 24.02 -0.46 -6.31
C VAL A 369 22.99 -0.80 -7.38
N PHE A 370 22.48 -2.04 -7.37
CA PHE A 370 21.45 -2.48 -8.31
C PHE A 370 20.19 -1.61 -8.20
N PHE A 371 19.68 -1.36 -7.01
CA PHE A 371 18.47 -0.54 -6.84
C PHE A 371 18.70 0.94 -7.16
N ILE A 372 19.89 1.48 -6.89
CA ILE A 372 20.25 2.83 -7.34
C ILE A 372 20.21 2.92 -8.88
N THR A 373 20.77 1.94 -9.59
CA THR A 373 20.75 1.90 -11.05
C THR A 373 19.34 1.61 -11.61
N TYR A 374 18.53 0.84 -10.89
CA TYR A 374 17.11 0.61 -11.21
C TYR A 374 16.30 1.92 -11.13
N MET A 375 16.38 2.63 -10.01
CA MET A 375 15.71 3.93 -9.84
C MET A 375 16.17 4.97 -10.84
N ALA A 376 17.45 4.93 -11.25
CA ALA A 376 18.02 5.83 -12.28
C ALA A 376 17.54 5.50 -13.71
N LYS A 377 16.56 4.62 -13.88
CA LYS A 377 16.02 4.19 -15.19
C LYS A 377 17.12 3.77 -16.19
N THR A 378 18.12 3.02 -15.70
CA THR A 378 19.21 2.51 -16.55
C THR A 378 18.87 1.12 -17.10
N PHE A 379 19.87 0.42 -17.66
CA PHE A 379 19.70 -0.93 -18.22
C PHE A 379 19.04 -1.93 -17.23
N THR A 380 19.17 -1.74 -15.92
CA THR A 380 18.56 -2.61 -14.91
C THR A 380 17.03 -2.50 -14.89
N SER A 381 16.48 -1.31 -15.08
CA SER A 381 15.03 -1.11 -15.21
C SER A 381 14.51 -1.73 -16.51
N VAL A 382 15.25 -1.58 -17.61
CA VAL A 382 14.91 -2.20 -18.90
C VAL A 382 14.92 -3.74 -18.81
N ILE A 383 15.92 -4.34 -18.15
CA ILE A 383 15.95 -5.79 -17.95
C ILE A 383 14.75 -6.27 -17.11
N LEU A 384 14.41 -5.55 -16.04
CA LEU A 384 13.28 -5.94 -15.18
C LEU A 384 11.93 -5.73 -15.87
N SER A 385 11.79 -4.74 -16.74
CA SER A 385 10.52 -4.49 -17.46
C SER A 385 10.14 -5.60 -18.44
N VAL A 386 11.09 -6.49 -18.81
CA VAL A 386 10.78 -7.70 -19.61
C VAL A 386 9.99 -8.75 -18.80
N ILE A 387 10.05 -8.69 -17.46
CA ILE A 387 9.35 -9.61 -16.59
C ILE A 387 7.88 -9.19 -16.51
N PRO A 388 6.91 -10.07 -16.87
CA PRO A 388 5.49 -9.79 -16.69
C PRO A 388 5.20 -9.34 -15.25
N VAL A 389 4.22 -8.42 -15.08
CA VAL A 389 3.88 -7.76 -13.80
C VAL A 389 4.90 -6.69 -13.37
N VAL A 390 6.22 -6.92 -13.53
CA VAL A 390 7.25 -5.93 -13.15
C VAL A 390 7.18 -4.69 -14.06
N ASN A 391 6.79 -4.86 -15.32
CA ASN A 391 6.53 -3.75 -16.26
C ASN A 391 5.35 -2.87 -15.83
N LYS A 392 4.47 -3.36 -14.96
CA LYS A 392 3.35 -2.61 -14.37
C LYS A 392 3.71 -1.90 -13.06
N PHE A 393 4.95 -1.98 -12.58
CA PHE A 393 5.38 -1.27 -11.37
C PHE A 393 5.49 0.24 -11.63
N ARG A 394 4.62 1.01 -10.98
CA ARG A 394 4.41 2.43 -11.28
C ARG A 394 5.56 3.34 -10.86
N TYR A 395 6.16 3.10 -9.70
CA TYR A 395 7.09 4.04 -9.06
C TYR A 395 8.42 3.35 -8.79
N LEU A 396 9.43 3.59 -9.62
CA LEU A 396 10.75 3.00 -9.44
C LEU A 396 11.40 3.46 -8.13
N PHE A 397 11.10 4.66 -7.65
CA PHE A 397 11.63 5.20 -6.39
C PHE A 397 11.21 4.38 -5.17
N LYS A 398 10.13 3.60 -5.24
CA LYS A 398 9.72 2.68 -4.16
C LYS A 398 10.83 1.71 -3.76
N ALA A 399 11.82 1.45 -4.61
CA ALA A 399 13.02 0.69 -4.28
C ALA A 399 13.85 1.37 -3.16
N PHE A 400 13.67 2.67 -2.92
CA PHE A 400 14.34 3.39 -1.85
C PHE A 400 13.97 2.84 -0.44
N PHE A 401 12.74 2.37 -0.26
CA PHE A 401 12.30 1.74 1.00
C PHE A 401 13.03 0.44 1.32
N VAL A 402 13.58 -0.23 0.30
CA VAL A 402 14.46 -1.40 0.47
C VAL A 402 15.90 -0.97 0.74
N ILE A 403 16.35 0.10 0.10
CA ILE A 403 17.72 0.62 0.29
C ILE A 403 17.94 1.07 1.74
N ILE A 404 16.97 1.75 2.36
CA ILE A 404 17.09 2.34 3.70
C ILE A 404 17.53 1.31 4.78
N PRO A 405 16.86 0.18 4.97
CA PRO A 405 17.33 -0.84 5.92
C PRO A 405 18.72 -1.38 5.59
N LEU A 406 19.03 -1.55 4.29
CA LEU A 406 20.33 -2.07 3.85
C LEU A 406 21.47 -1.08 4.14
N ILE A 407 21.28 0.22 3.83
CA ILE A 407 22.31 1.24 4.11
C ILE A 407 22.46 1.50 5.62
N SER A 408 21.39 1.36 6.40
CA SER A 408 21.46 1.49 7.86
C SER A 408 22.33 0.39 8.48
N ALA A 409 22.17 -0.85 8.02
CA ALA A 409 23.05 -1.96 8.41
C ALA A 409 24.49 -1.73 7.89
N ALA A 410 24.66 -1.34 6.61
CA ALA A 410 25.98 -1.09 6.00
C ALA A 410 26.72 0.08 6.69
N GLY A 411 26.03 1.16 7.05
CA GLY A 411 26.60 2.29 7.79
C GLY A 411 27.15 1.87 9.15
N SER A 412 26.40 1.06 9.87
CA SER A 412 26.87 0.52 11.15
C SER A 412 28.05 -0.46 11.00
N ILE A 413 28.05 -1.31 9.97
CA ILE A 413 29.19 -2.17 9.62
C ILE A 413 30.41 -1.29 9.32
N ALA A 414 30.26 -0.23 8.51
CA ALA A 414 31.33 0.69 8.17
C ALA A 414 31.96 1.35 9.43
N VAL A 415 31.14 1.83 10.37
CA VAL A 415 31.62 2.36 11.65
C VAL A 415 32.38 1.29 12.46
N SER A 416 31.89 0.05 12.45
CA SER A 416 32.52 -1.05 13.20
C SER A 416 33.91 -1.41 12.69
N LYS A 417 34.18 -1.22 11.38
CA LYS A 417 35.46 -1.53 10.72
C LYS A 417 36.53 -0.42 10.92
N MET A 418 36.15 0.71 11.51
CA MET A 418 37.09 1.75 11.89
C MET A 418 37.72 1.47 13.25
N SER A 419 38.86 2.09 13.55
CA SER A 419 39.59 1.93 14.82
C SER A 419 39.96 3.28 15.43
N GLY A 420 40.27 3.27 16.72
CA GLY A 420 40.85 4.38 17.47
C GLY A 420 40.02 5.66 17.43
N LYS A 421 40.67 6.80 17.24
CA LYS A 421 40.05 8.14 17.21
C LYS A 421 39.07 8.31 16.05
N ARG A 422 39.35 7.70 14.88
CA ARG A 422 38.46 7.76 13.69
C ARG A 422 37.10 7.14 14.01
N ARG A 423 37.06 5.95 14.62
CA ARG A 423 35.80 5.29 15.00
C ARG A 423 35.01 6.15 16.00
N LYS A 424 35.66 6.72 17.02
CA LYS A 424 34.98 7.56 18.01
C LYS A 424 34.37 8.81 17.35
N ALA A 425 35.11 9.48 16.45
CA ALA A 425 34.62 10.66 15.76
C ALA A 425 33.39 10.33 14.88
N VAL A 426 33.47 9.26 14.07
CA VAL A 426 32.34 8.86 13.17
C VAL A 426 31.15 8.40 13.98
N LEU A 427 31.36 7.70 15.10
CA LEU A 427 30.28 7.29 16.00
C LEU A 427 29.55 8.53 16.57
N VAL A 428 30.28 9.57 17.00
CA VAL A 428 29.69 10.82 17.51
C VAL A 428 28.92 11.53 16.39
N ILE A 429 29.53 11.71 15.20
CA ILE A 429 28.89 12.37 14.06
C ILE A 429 27.59 11.63 13.69
N SER A 430 27.66 10.31 13.53
CA SER A 430 26.50 9.52 13.20
C SER A 430 25.40 9.57 14.28
N SER A 431 25.78 9.60 15.56
CA SER A 431 24.81 9.71 16.66
C SER A 431 24.13 11.08 16.68
N VAL A 432 24.87 12.16 16.38
CA VAL A 432 24.30 13.51 16.23
C VAL A 432 23.32 13.54 15.05
N LEU A 433 23.70 12.98 13.89
CA LEU A 433 22.83 12.91 12.71
C LEU A 433 21.59 12.04 12.97
N VAL A 434 21.70 10.97 13.75
CA VAL A 434 20.55 10.19 14.21
C VAL A 434 19.62 11.05 15.06
N GLY A 435 20.14 11.81 16.00
CA GLY A 435 19.34 12.73 16.82
C GLY A 435 18.61 13.78 15.98
N ILE A 436 19.32 14.40 15.03
CA ILE A 436 18.75 15.35 14.07
C ILE A 436 17.63 14.67 13.25
N GLY A 437 17.85 13.46 12.74
CA GLY A 437 16.87 12.74 11.96
C GLY A 437 15.62 12.36 12.76
N ILE A 438 15.76 11.96 14.01
CA ILE A 438 14.61 11.68 14.90
C ILE A 438 13.75 12.93 15.10
N VAL A 439 14.38 14.10 15.28
CA VAL A 439 13.67 15.38 15.40
C VAL A 439 13.06 15.78 14.06
N ASN A 440 13.79 15.61 12.96
CA ASN A 440 13.29 15.86 11.60
C ASN A 440 12.04 15.02 11.31
N ASN A 441 11.97 13.77 11.76
CA ASN A 441 10.84 12.87 11.58
C ASN A 441 9.56 13.41 12.23
N PHE A 442 9.65 14.07 13.37
CA PHE A 442 8.49 14.72 13.97
C PHE A 442 7.90 15.80 13.04
N PHE A 443 8.76 16.66 12.49
CA PHE A 443 8.32 17.71 11.56
C PHE A 443 7.89 17.11 10.20
N THR A 444 8.59 16.09 9.71
CA THR A 444 8.19 15.39 8.48
C THR A 444 6.77 14.84 8.60
N TYR A 445 6.48 14.14 9.69
CA TYR A 445 5.14 13.60 9.92
C TYR A 445 4.09 14.72 10.03
N LYS A 446 4.38 15.77 10.79
CA LYS A 446 3.49 16.92 10.95
C LYS A 446 3.17 17.58 9.61
N TYR A 447 4.18 17.94 8.81
CA TYR A 447 3.97 18.60 7.52
C TYR A 447 3.30 17.68 6.48
N THR A 448 3.66 16.40 6.45
CA THR A 448 3.00 15.44 5.57
C THR A 448 1.52 15.32 5.94
N ASN A 449 1.20 15.24 7.22
CA ASN A 449 -0.17 15.17 7.68
C ASN A 449 -0.95 16.47 7.38
N GLU A 450 -0.34 17.64 7.54
CA GLU A 450 -0.96 18.94 7.17
C GLU A 450 -1.25 19.05 5.68
N ILE A 451 -0.44 18.43 4.82
CA ILE A 451 -0.64 18.47 3.36
C ILE A 451 -1.72 17.49 2.90
N PHE A 452 -1.71 16.27 3.45
CA PHE A 452 -2.62 15.20 3.02
C PHE A 452 -3.89 15.08 3.86
N ALA A 453 -4.01 15.89 4.90
CA ALA A 453 -5.20 15.99 5.73
C ALA A 453 -5.33 17.43 6.28
N PRO A 454 -5.37 18.47 5.43
CA PRO A 454 -5.29 19.87 5.86
C PRO A 454 -6.44 20.25 6.80
N ASP A 455 -7.60 19.62 6.69
CA ASP A 455 -8.81 19.92 7.46
C ASP A 455 -9.34 18.75 8.30
N VAL A 456 -8.53 17.72 8.54
CA VAL A 456 -8.96 16.57 9.36
C VAL A 456 -9.03 16.97 10.84
N ASN A 457 -9.92 17.91 11.14
CA ASN A 457 -10.42 18.10 12.51
C ASN A 457 -11.51 17.07 12.86
N LYS A 458 -11.99 16.30 11.88
CA LYS A 458 -13.03 15.28 12.05
C LYS A 458 -12.41 13.89 12.04
N THR A 459 -12.78 13.08 12.99
CA THR A 459 -12.49 11.65 12.99
C THR A 459 -13.26 10.95 11.87
N TYR A 460 -12.82 9.76 11.48
CA TYR A 460 -13.56 8.98 10.47
C TYR A 460 -14.98 8.61 10.93
N SER A 461 -15.20 8.48 12.25
CA SER A 461 -16.52 8.31 12.85
C SER A 461 -17.42 9.52 12.64
N GLU A 462 -16.91 10.74 12.77
CA GLU A 462 -17.67 11.98 12.53
C GLU A 462 -18.01 12.15 11.05
N GLU A 463 -17.14 11.70 10.15
CA GLU A 463 -17.43 11.66 8.71
C GLU A 463 -18.57 10.67 8.40
N LYS A 464 -18.52 9.47 9.00
CA LYS A 464 -19.60 8.50 8.92
C LYS A 464 -20.93 9.12 9.39
N ASP A 465 -20.93 9.68 10.60
CA ASP A 465 -22.13 10.27 11.19
C ASP A 465 -22.69 11.41 10.32
N TYR A 466 -21.81 12.22 9.71
CA TYR A 466 -22.20 13.26 8.77
C TYR A 466 -22.91 12.68 7.54
N ALA A 467 -22.29 11.68 6.88
CA ALA A 467 -22.84 11.05 5.69
C ALA A 467 -24.18 10.34 5.97
N GLU A 468 -24.28 9.57 7.07
CA GLU A 468 -25.51 8.90 7.49
C GLU A 468 -26.63 9.90 7.79
N ASN A 469 -26.33 11.02 8.48
CA ASN A 469 -27.29 12.07 8.75
C ASN A 469 -27.75 12.75 7.46
N MET A 470 -26.85 13.06 6.52
CA MET A 470 -27.18 13.65 5.22
C MET A 470 -28.14 12.74 4.44
N ILE A 471 -27.86 11.44 4.38
CA ILE A 471 -28.72 10.44 3.72
C ILE A 471 -30.09 10.38 4.37
N ALA A 472 -30.14 10.30 5.71
CA ALA A 472 -31.39 10.19 6.47
C ALA A 472 -32.26 11.46 6.37
N GLN A 473 -31.67 12.64 6.52
CA GLN A 473 -32.39 13.93 6.44
C GLN A 473 -33.01 14.17 5.07
N ASN A 474 -32.38 13.67 4.01
CA ASN A 474 -32.84 13.83 2.64
C ASN A 474 -33.65 12.64 2.11
N ASN A 475 -33.88 11.62 2.93
CA ASN A 475 -34.58 10.38 2.58
C ASN A 475 -34.01 9.70 1.33
N MET A 476 -32.67 9.62 1.23
CA MET A 476 -32.01 8.97 0.11
C MET A 476 -32.04 7.45 0.26
N ASP A 477 -32.59 6.74 -0.72
CA ASP A 477 -32.61 5.27 -0.74
C ASP A 477 -31.35 4.69 -1.41
N LEU A 478 -30.21 4.79 -0.74
CA LEU A 478 -28.93 4.25 -1.19
C LEU A 478 -28.73 2.77 -0.86
N LYS A 479 -29.81 2.09 -0.43
CA LYS A 479 -29.84 0.62 -0.32
C LYS A 479 -30.40 -0.06 -1.57
N ASN A 480 -31.18 0.66 -2.36
CA ASN A 480 -31.78 0.15 -3.59
C ASN A 480 -31.28 0.86 -4.83
N TYR A 481 -30.59 1.99 -4.69
CA TYR A 481 -30.09 2.79 -5.80
C TYR A 481 -28.67 3.27 -5.54
N ARG A 482 -27.96 3.66 -6.60
CA ARG A 482 -26.59 4.18 -6.51
C ARG A 482 -26.50 5.69 -6.58
N ALA A 483 -25.45 6.20 -5.95
CA ALA A 483 -24.97 7.56 -6.11
C ALA A 483 -23.79 7.62 -7.10
N VAL A 484 -23.67 8.75 -7.79
CA VAL A 484 -22.52 9.16 -8.59
C VAL A 484 -22.18 10.60 -8.24
N CYS A 485 -20.90 10.95 -8.28
CA CYS A 485 -20.45 12.32 -8.06
C CYS A 485 -19.79 12.88 -9.31
N LEU A 486 -20.13 14.11 -9.67
CA LEU A 486 -19.52 14.90 -10.74
C LEU A 486 -18.80 16.09 -10.11
N LEU A 487 -17.47 16.13 -10.24
CA LEU A 487 -16.60 17.16 -9.69
C LEU A 487 -16.26 18.24 -10.71
N ASP A 488 -16.08 19.45 -10.25
CA ASP A 488 -15.53 20.53 -11.07
C ASP A 488 -14.01 20.39 -11.26
N LYS A 489 -13.49 20.97 -12.35
CA LYS A 489 -12.07 20.92 -12.73
C LYS A 489 -11.18 21.72 -11.80
N GLY A 490 -11.03 21.49 -10.65
CA GLY A 490 -10.22 22.21 -9.66
C GLY A 490 -10.63 21.90 -8.24
N GLY A 491 -11.85 21.35 -8.09
CA GLY A 491 -12.41 20.98 -6.79
C GLY A 491 -11.84 19.71 -6.18
N THR A 492 -10.97 19.01 -6.89
CA THR A 492 -10.47 17.67 -6.48
C THR A 492 -9.68 17.66 -5.18
N ALA A 493 -9.07 18.76 -4.78
CA ALA A 493 -8.19 18.79 -3.61
C ALA A 493 -8.96 18.71 -2.29
N GLU A 494 -9.99 19.55 -2.10
CA GLU A 494 -10.75 19.60 -0.83
C GLU A 494 -11.59 18.34 -0.61
N ILE A 495 -12.27 17.85 -1.65
CA ILE A 495 -13.16 16.68 -1.57
C ILE A 495 -12.38 15.38 -1.39
N THR A 496 -11.16 15.34 -1.87
CA THR A 496 -10.24 14.22 -1.65
C THR A 496 -10.10 13.88 -0.17
N PHE A 497 -10.22 14.87 0.71
CA PHE A 497 -10.03 14.72 2.15
C PHE A 497 -11.33 14.66 2.97
N GLU A 498 -12.47 15.05 2.37
CA GLU A 498 -13.79 14.97 3.00
C GLU A 498 -14.78 14.14 2.13
N PRO A 499 -14.55 12.83 1.97
CA PRO A 499 -15.37 11.98 1.09
C PRO A 499 -16.84 11.91 1.52
N SER A 500 -17.17 12.26 2.76
CA SER A 500 -18.53 12.30 3.27
C SER A 500 -19.42 13.36 2.62
N LYS A 501 -18.84 14.44 2.08
CA LYS A 501 -19.61 15.51 1.43
C LYS A 501 -20.31 15.06 0.15
N ALA A 502 -19.78 14.04 -0.54
CA ALA A 502 -20.27 13.59 -1.84
C ALA A 502 -20.37 12.06 -1.97
N LEU A 503 -20.23 11.31 -0.89
CA LEU A 503 -20.27 9.84 -0.88
C LEU A 503 -19.29 9.19 -1.88
N ILE A 504 -18.07 9.73 -1.95
CA ILE A 504 -17.05 9.29 -2.91
C ILE A 504 -15.98 8.39 -2.27
N ARG A 505 -15.08 7.91 -3.11
CA ARG A 505 -14.01 6.99 -2.77
C ARG A 505 -14.56 5.71 -2.14
N ASN A 506 -13.96 5.19 -1.07
CA ASN A 506 -14.41 3.94 -0.46
C ASN A 506 -15.27 4.18 0.82
N LEU A 507 -15.67 5.43 1.10
CA LEU A 507 -16.60 5.72 2.19
C LEU A 507 -17.94 4.98 2.06
N PRO A 508 -18.54 4.84 0.86
CA PRO A 508 -19.78 4.06 0.70
C PRO A 508 -19.69 2.63 1.24
N ALA A 509 -18.53 1.96 1.09
CA ALA A 509 -18.30 0.65 1.69
C ALA A 509 -18.36 0.68 3.23
N TYR A 510 -17.87 1.76 3.84
CA TYR A 510 -17.84 1.91 5.30
C TYR A 510 -19.22 2.14 5.89
N ILE A 511 -20.08 2.91 5.21
CA ILE A 511 -21.45 3.22 5.63
C ILE A 511 -22.50 2.26 5.03
N ARG A 512 -22.08 1.27 4.26
CA ARG A 512 -22.93 0.26 3.59
C ARG A 512 -24.01 0.89 2.69
N THR A 513 -23.59 1.75 1.78
CA THR A 513 -24.43 2.36 0.75
C THR A 513 -23.88 2.09 -0.63
N PHE A 514 -24.73 1.98 -1.62
CA PHE A 514 -24.27 1.71 -3.00
C PHE A 514 -23.81 2.98 -3.71
N SER A 515 -22.64 2.91 -4.32
CA SER A 515 -22.08 3.98 -5.16
C SER A 515 -21.37 3.39 -6.36
N LEU A 516 -21.37 4.08 -7.49
CA LEU A 516 -20.47 3.75 -8.60
C LEU A 516 -19.04 4.24 -8.33
N SER A 517 -18.87 5.18 -7.41
CA SER A 517 -17.54 5.65 -7.01
C SER A 517 -16.78 4.55 -6.27
N ALA A 518 -15.51 4.34 -6.68
CA ALA A 518 -14.58 3.46 -5.99
C ALA A 518 -13.16 3.99 -6.17
N TYR A 519 -12.37 4.01 -5.10
CA TYR A 519 -10.96 4.35 -5.19
C TYR A 519 -10.15 3.07 -5.41
N GLU A 520 -10.18 2.58 -6.66
CA GLU A 520 -9.58 1.30 -7.02
C GLU A 520 -8.93 1.33 -8.41
N ILE A 521 -7.79 0.66 -8.51
CA ILE A 521 -6.98 0.57 -9.73
C ILE A 521 -7.37 -0.67 -10.57
N SER A 522 -8.00 -1.65 -9.95
CA SER A 522 -8.23 -2.99 -10.53
C SER A 522 -9.58 -3.16 -11.21
N LEU A 523 -10.31 -2.10 -11.47
CA LEU A 523 -11.52 -2.19 -12.28
C LEU A 523 -11.14 -2.59 -13.70
N SER A 524 -11.78 -3.67 -14.23
CA SER A 524 -11.55 -4.11 -15.59
C SER A 524 -12.08 -3.09 -16.60
N GLU A 525 -11.50 -3.07 -17.81
CA GLU A 525 -11.99 -2.23 -18.91
C GLU A 525 -13.47 -2.48 -19.18
N ASP A 526 -13.91 -3.74 -19.19
CA ASP A 526 -15.29 -4.13 -19.42
C ASP A 526 -16.27 -3.51 -18.39
N VAL A 527 -15.85 -3.39 -17.11
CA VAL A 527 -16.66 -2.73 -16.09
C VAL A 527 -16.65 -1.22 -16.29
N GLN A 528 -15.51 -0.64 -16.66
CA GLN A 528 -15.38 0.80 -16.90
C GLN A 528 -16.23 1.26 -18.09
N GLU A 529 -16.26 0.50 -19.17
CA GLU A 529 -17.10 0.79 -20.36
C GLU A 529 -18.60 0.88 -20.03
N GLN A 530 -19.05 0.23 -18.95
CA GLN A 530 -20.45 0.27 -18.53
C GLN A 530 -20.88 1.61 -17.92
N PHE A 531 -19.94 2.53 -17.66
CA PHE A 531 -20.22 3.87 -17.16
C PHE A 531 -19.27 4.95 -17.71
N ASP A 532 -18.71 4.74 -18.92
CA ASP A 532 -17.74 5.63 -19.56
C ASP A 532 -18.33 7.00 -19.96
N GLN A 533 -19.65 7.13 -20.07
CA GLN A 533 -20.29 8.43 -20.29
C GLN A 533 -20.32 9.31 -19.04
N LEU A 534 -20.20 8.72 -17.86
CA LEU A 534 -20.09 9.41 -16.58
C LEU A 534 -18.64 9.79 -16.23
N TYR A 535 -17.69 9.02 -16.78
CA TYR A 535 -16.27 9.18 -16.53
C TYR A 535 -15.53 9.16 -17.87
N ASP A 536 -14.55 10.04 -18.07
CA ASP A 536 -13.71 9.99 -19.28
C ASP A 536 -12.85 8.70 -19.28
N PRO A 537 -13.02 7.82 -20.27
CA PRO A 537 -12.21 6.61 -20.38
C PRO A 537 -10.72 6.88 -20.62
N GLU A 538 -10.33 8.00 -21.25
CA GLU A 538 -8.93 8.38 -21.39
C GLU A 538 -8.34 8.91 -20.07
N ASN A 539 -9.14 9.48 -19.19
CA ASN A 539 -8.78 9.93 -17.85
C ASN A 539 -9.07 8.90 -16.76
N VAL A 540 -9.79 7.83 -17.04
CA VAL A 540 -9.94 6.66 -16.14
C VAL A 540 -8.57 5.99 -15.88
N THR A 541 -7.60 6.18 -16.76
CA THR A 541 -6.19 5.89 -16.47
C THR A 541 -5.65 6.68 -15.27
N THR A 542 -6.32 7.74 -14.85
CA THR A 542 -6.08 8.38 -13.56
C THR A 542 -6.76 7.63 -12.41
N ILE A 543 -6.82 6.29 -12.46
CA ILE A 543 -6.84 5.43 -11.27
C ILE A 543 -8.17 5.37 -10.54
N TYR A 544 -9.10 6.30 -10.76
CA TYR A 544 -10.07 6.59 -9.74
C TYR A 544 -11.45 6.78 -10.38
N ALA A 545 -12.23 5.72 -10.44
CA ALA A 545 -13.68 5.87 -10.54
C ALA A 545 -14.24 6.54 -9.27
N ASN A 546 -13.58 7.63 -8.82
CA ASN A 546 -13.98 8.37 -7.63
C ASN A 546 -15.22 9.20 -7.90
N ALA A 547 -15.13 9.93 -9.02
CA ALA A 547 -16.12 10.91 -9.45
C ALA A 547 -15.85 11.23 -10.92
N GLY A 548 -16.90 11.49 -11.68
CA GLY A 548 -16.78 12.10 -13.00
C GLY A 548 -16.28 13.54 -12.90
N GLN A 549 -15.64 14.04 -13.94
CA GLN A 549 -15.30 15.45 -14.07
C GLN A 549 -16.36 16.13 -14.91
N MET A 550 -16.76 17.34 -14.53
CA MET A 550 -17.80 18.08 -15.25
C MET A 550 -17.41 18.42 -16.69
N ASP A 551 -16.13 18.74 -16.94
CA ASP A 551 -15.64 19.00 -18.29
C ASP A 551 -15.82 17.75 -19.19
N ASP A 552 -15.38 16.60 -18.69
CA ASP A 552 -15.47 15.31 -19.39
C ASP A 552 -16.93 14.90 -19.58
N PHE A 553 -17.77 15.07 -18.56
CA PHE A 553 -19.20 14.81 -18.64
C PHE A 553 -19.87 15.65 -19.73
N TYR A 554 -19.52 16.94 -19.84
CA TYR A 554 -20.05 17.84 -20.87
C TYR A 554 -19.58 17.45 -22.27
N GLU A 555 -18.28 17.18 -22.45
CA GLU A 555 -17.71 16.80 -23.73
C GLU A 555 -18.25 15.44 -24.23
N ASN A 556 -18.33 14.45 -23.34
CA ASN A 556 -18.82 13.12 -23.66
C ASN A 556 -20.32 13.08 -24.02
N ASN A 557 -21.11 14.02 -23.51
CA ASN A 557 -22.57 14.04 -23.70
C ASN A 557 -23.05 15.23 -24.54
N SER A 558 -22.24 15.65 -25.51
CA SER A 558 -22.49 16.80 -26.37
C SER A 558 -23.39 16.51 -27.58
N ASP A 559 -23.66 15.23 -27.91
CA ASP A 559 -24.48 14.84 -29.03
C ASP A 559 -25.63 13.88 -28.60
N PRO A 560 -26.75 13.80 -29.39
CA PRO A 560 -27.92 13.01 -28.99
C PRO A 560 -27.67 11.50 -28.82
N ASN A 561 -26.67 10.91 -29.50
CA ASN A 561 -26.38 9.49 -29.36
C ASN A 561 -25.66 9.22 -28.05
N SER A 562 -24.73 10.09 -27.68
CA SER A 562 -24.02 10.06 -26.40
C SER A 562 -24.99 10.23 -25.23
N VAL A 563 -25.94 11.20 -25.32
CA VAL A 563 -26.99 11.38 -24.31
C VAL A 563 -27.85 10.14 -24.16
N LYS A 564 -28.23 9.48 -25.27
CA LYS A 564 -28.99 8.22 -25.21
C LYS A 564 -28.18 7.09 -24.58
N ARG A 565 -26.88 7.02 -24.84
CA ARG A 565 -25.99 6.05 -24.19
C ARG A 565 -25.87 6.33 -22.69
N LEU A 566 -25.72 7.59 -22.28
CA LEU A 566 -25.74 7.99 -20.88
C LEU A 566 -27.04 7.59 -20.19
N GLU A 567 -28.19 7.87 -20.81
CA GLU A 567 -29.51 7.45 -20.30
C GLU A 567 -29.55 5.95 -20.01
N GLN A 568 -29.10 5.12 -20.99
CA GLN A 568 -29.04 3.69 -20.81
C GLN A 568 -28.08 3.29 -19.67
N GLN A 569 -26.94 3.97 -19.54
CA GLN A 569 -25.99 3.69 -18.46
C GLN A 569 -26.54 4.08 -17.07
N LEU A 570 -27.27 5.18 -16.95
CA LEU A 570 -27.92 5.57 -15.71
C LEU A 570 -28.96 4.53 -15.26
N ILE A 571 -29.76 4.01 -16.20
CA ILE A 571 -30.74 2.95 -15.95
C ILE A 571 -30.05 1.65 -15.57
N ASN A 572 -29.15 1.14 -16.41
CA ASN A 572 -28.45 -0.14 -16.23
C ASN A 572 -27.59 -0.19 -14.95
N ASN A 573 -27.12 0.95 -14.49
CA ASN A 573 -26.32 1.06 -13.28
C ASN A 573 -27.15 1.50 -12.06
N SER A 574 -28.47 1.63 -12.18
CA SER A 574 -29.37 2.01 -11.08
C SER A 574 -28.98 3.32 -10.41
N VAL A 575 -28.54 4.31 -11.19
CA VAL A 575 -28.11 5.62 -10.68
C VAL A 575 -29.32 6.50 -10.48
N LYS A 576 -29.64 6.81 -9.23
CA LYS A 576 -30.74 7.71 -8.86
C LYS A 576 -30.26 9.06 -8.33
N TYR A 577 -29.06 9.13 -7.78
CA TYR A 577 -28.55 10.30 -7.11
C TYR A 577 -27.27 10.80 -7.79
N LEU A 578 -27.34 11.99 -8.40
CA LEU A 578 -26.19 12.66 -8.98
C LEU A 578 -25.76 13.80 -8.04
N PHE A 579 -24.62 13.64 -7.38
CA PHE A 579 -23.96 14.70 -6.63
C PHE A 579 -23.21 15.59 -7.60
N ILE A 580 -23.54 16.87 -7.66
CA ILE A 580 -22.91 17.84 -8.53
C ILE A 580 -22.19 18.87 -7.68
N GLU A 581 -20.89 19.02 -7.88
CA GLU A 581 -20.11 20.02 -7.18
C GLU A 581 -20.46 21.42 -7.66
N ASN A 582 -20.77 22.31 -6.71
CA ASN A 582 -20.94 23.73 -6.96
C ASN A 582 -19.56 24.36 -7.16
N ALA A 583 -19.20 24.67 -8.41
CA ALA A 583 -17.90 25.17 -8.80
C ALA A 583 -17.55 26.50 -8.10
N PHE A 584 -16.47 26.49 -7.32
CA PHE A 584 -15.83 27.70 -6.80
C PHE A 584 -14.36 27.69 -7.23
N SER A 585 -13.93 28.76 -7.90
CA SER A 585 -12.51 28.98 -8.13
C SER A 585 -11.80 29.42 -6.83
N ASP A 586 -10.47 29.29 -6.78
CA ASP A 586 -9.62 29.78 -5.67
C ASP A 586 -9.83 31.27 -5.32
N ASP A 587 -10.42 32.06 -6.24
CA ASP A 587 -10.81 33.45 -6.05
C ASP A 587 -12.28 33.64 -5.62
N GLY A 588 -12.97 32.55 -5.26
CA GLY A 588 -14.38 32.55 -4.83
C GLY A 588 -15.41 32.77 -5.94
N LYS A 589 -14.98 32.66 -7.21
CA LYS A 589 -15.89 32.77 -8.37
C LYS A 589 -16.24 31.38 -8.87
N ARG A 590 -17.49 31.20 -9.30
CA ARG A 590 -17.94 29.97 -9.92
C ARG A 590 -17.22 29.76 -11.26
N HIS A 591 -16.67 28.58 -11.49
CA HIS A 591 -16.26 28.17 -12.83
C HIS A 591 -17.51 27.90 -13.68
N PHE A 592 -17.47 28.35 -14.91
CA PHE A 592 -18.56 28.14 -15.85
C PHE A 592 -17.98 27.50 -17.13
N ILE A 593 -18.41 26.30 -17.41
CA ILE A 593 -18.26 25.73 -18.75
C ILE A 593 -19.30 26.41 -19.63
N THR A 594 -18.90 27.00 -20.76
CA THR A 594 -19.79 27.67 -21.69
C THR A 594 -20.70 28.76 -21.10
N GLY A 595 -20.35 29.35 -19.95
CA GLY A 595 -21.13 30.36 -19.25
C GLY A 595 -22.32 29.85 -18.44
N LYS A 596 -22.44 28.52 -18.26
CA LYS A 596 -23.48 27.84 -17.46
C LYS A 596 -22.91 27.29 -16.16
N THR A 597 -23.75 27.17 -15.16
CA THR A 597 -23.40 26.44 -13.92
C THR A 597 -23.34 24.95 -14.19
N ASN A 598 -22.62 24.19 -13.32
CA ASN A 598 -22.57 22.72 -13.42
C ASN A 598 -23.98 22.11 -13.38
N TYR A 599 -24.87 22.67 -12.54
CA TYR A 599 -26.28 22.27 -12.51
C TYR A 599 -26.99 22.46 -13.88
N GLU A 600 -26.89 23.65 -14.48
CA GLU A 600 -27.52 23.95 -15.77
C GLU A 600 -27.00 23.03 -16.89
N ILE A 601 -25.73 22.65 -16.84
CA ILE A 601 -25.15 21.72 -17.82
C ILE A 601 -25.77 20.33 -17.68
N VAL A 602 -25.86 19.81 -16.47
CA VAL A 602 -26.44 18.48 -16.23
C VAL A 602 -27.95 18.50 -16.52
N GLU A 603 -28.67 19.57 -16.15
CA GLU A 603 -30.09 19.74 -16.45
C GLU A 603 -30.34 19.71 -17.97
N ASP A 604 -29.52 20.43 -18.76
CA ASP A 604 -29.65 20.46 -20.24
C ASP A 604 -29.37 19.06 -20.87
N VAL A 605 -28.46 18.28 -20.33
CA VAL A 605 -28.18 16.92 -20.80
C VAL A 605 -29.38 16.01 -20.46
N ILE A 606 -29.85 16.05 -19.21
CA ILE A 606 -30.99 15.21 -18.78
C ILE A 606 -32.28 15.59 -19.50
N ALA A 607 -32.52 16.86 -19.81
CA ALA A 607 -33.69 17.30 -20.53
C ALA A 607 -33.80 16.74 -21.97
N GLN A 608 -32.72 16.15 -22.50
CA GLN A 608 -32.69 15.50 -23.81
C GLN A 608 -32.97 13.98 -23.74
N MET A 609 -33.12 13.42 -22.54
CA MET A 609 -33.41 12.01 -22.31
C MET A 609 -34.91 11.72 -22.47
N ASP A 610 -35.23 10.50 -22.94
CA ASP A 610 -36.63 10.10 -23.18
C ASP A 610 -37.28 9.53 -21.90
N ASN A 611 -36.53 8.79 -21.07
CA ASN A 611 -37.06 8.02 -19.95
C ASN A 611 -36.63 8.55 -18.58
N ILE A 612 -35.59 9.37 -18.52
CA ILE A 612 -35.07 9.95 -17.26
C ILE A 612 -35.44 11.41 -17.17
N SER A 613 -35.85 11.85 -15.98
CA SER A 613 -36.06 13.25 -15.67
C SER A 613 -35.62 13.57 -14.25
N ILE A 614 -35.43 14.88 -13.96
CA ILE A 614 -35.11 15.34 -12.61
C ILE A 614 -36.42 15.40 -11.81
N GLU A 615 -36.52 14.53 -10.80
CA GLU A 615 -37.65 14.52 -9.87
C GLU A 615 -37.54 15.63 -8.83
N LYS A 616 -36.32 15.85 -8.30
CA LYS A 616 -36.08 16.79 -7.22
C LYS A 616 -34.61 17.21 -7.20
N VAL A 617 -34.36 18.43 -6.74
CA VAL A 617 -33.02 18.96 -6.43
C VAL A 617 -32.91 19.13 -4.92
N ILE A 618 -31.83 18.66 -4.34
CA ILE A 618 -31.55 18.72 -2.91
C ILE A 618 -30.24 19.46 -2.72
N ASN A 619 -30.24 20.57 -1.98
CA ASN A 619 -29.01 21.19 -1.53
C ASN A 619 -28.56 20.46 -0.26
N VAL A 620 -27.49 19.66 -0.36
CA VAL A 620 -27.02 18.81 0.76
C VAL A 620 -25.96 19.51 1.62
N ASN A 621 -25.18 20.40 1.02
CA ASN A 621 -24.20 21.24 1.71
C ASN A 621 -23.77 22.42 0.82
N GLU A 622 -22.83 23.23 1.30
CA GLU A 622 -22.34 24.42 0.58
C GLU A 622 -21.64 24.07 -0.74
N SER A 623 -21.11 22.87 -0.86
CA SER A 623 -20.31 22.43 -2.01
C SER A 623 -21.07 21.58 -3.02
N PHE A 624 -22.21 20.96 -2.63
CA PHE A 624 -22.92 20.00 -3.48
C PHE A 624 -24.42 20.18 -3.50
N ASP A 625 -24.96 20.09 -4.72
CA ASP A 625 -26.36 19.80 -4.99
C ASP A 625 -26.52 18.33 -5.40
N VAL A 626 -27.65 17.71 -5.07
CA VAL A 626 -28.00 16.36 -5.50
C VAL A 626 -29.25 16.41 -6.38
N LEU A 627 -29.09 15.94 -7.63
CA LEU A 627 -30.23 15.68 -8.50
C LEU A 627 -30.76 14.28 -8.21
N VAL A 628 -32.03 14.21 -7.86
CA VAL A 628 -32.75 12.94 -7.74
C VAL A 628 -33.42 12.64 -9.06
N LEU A 629 -33.07 11.52 -9.67
CA LEU A 629 -33.58 11.10 -10.96
C LEU A 629 -34.82 10.20 -10.81
N SER A 630 -35.80 10.39 -11.69
CA SER A 630 -36.89 9.46 -11.94
C SER A 630 -36.62 8.64 -13.20
N GLY A 631 -37.25 7.47 -13.32
CA GLY A 631 -37.12 6.60 -14.49
C GLY A 631 -35.93 5.65 -14.44
N THR A 632 -35.16 5.63 -13.34
CA THR A 632 -34.09 4.65 -13.11
C THR A 632 -34.60 3.42 -12.37
N ASP A 633 -34.14 2.25 -12.77
CA ASP A 633 -34.45 0.98 -12.10
C ASP A 633 -33.67 0.84 -10.77
N SER A 634 -34.22 0.06 -9.82
CA SER A 634 -33.45 -0.31 -8.62
C SER A 634 -32.33 -1.31 -8.95
N ILE A 635 -31.41 -1.49 -7.99
CA ILE A 635 -30.29 -2.44 -8.13
C ILE A 635 -30.77 -3.86 -8.39
N CYS A 636 -31.93 -4.26 -7.84
CA CYS A 636 -32.57 -5.53 -8.13
C CYS A 636 -33.94 -5.29 -8.76
N THR A 637 -34.15 -5.86 -9.96
CA THR A 637 -35.41 -5.81 -10.69
C THR A 637 -35.87 -7.20 -11.06
N ALA A 638 -37.17 -7.43 -10.98
CA ALA A 638 -37.80 -8.63 -11.52
C ALA A 638 -37.98 -8.52 -13.06
N GLU A 639 -38.12 -9.62 -13.73
CA GLU A 639 -38.30 -9.69 -15.22
C GLU A 639 -39.49 -8.87 -15.73
N ASN A 640 -40.50 -8.63 -14.89
CA ASN A 640 -41.65 -7.78 -15.21
C ASN A 640 -41.38 -6.28 -15.00
N GLY A 641 -40.14 -5.87 -14.68
CA GLY A 641 -39.76 -4.48 -14.43
C GLY A 641 -40.09 -3.99 -13.00
N GLU A 642 -40.50 -4.85 -12.10
CA GLU A 642 -40.82 -4.49 -10.72
C GLU A 642 -39.55 -4.36 -9.89
N ASN A 643 -39.41 -3.24 -9.16
CA ASN A 643 -38.30 -3.01 -8.27
C ASN A 643 -38.38 -3.92 -7.02
N VAL A 644 -37.28 -4.57 -6.67
CA VAL A 644 -37.18 -5.49 -5.54
C VAL A 644 -36.21 -4.92 -4.49
N ALA A 645 -36.66 -4.84 -3.24
CA ALA A 645 -35.84 -4.33 -2.17
C ALA A 645 -34.72 -5.32 -1.80
N LEU A 646 -33.48 -4.80 -1.67
CA LEU A 646 -32.32 -5.56 -1.22
C LEU A 646 -32.20 -5.50 0.30
N TYR A 647 -31.79 -6.60 0.87
CA TYR A 647 -31.35 -6.69 2.26
C TYR A 647 -29.82 -6.77 2.30
N ASP A 648 -29.23 -5.88 3.07
CA ASP A 648 -27.81 -5.79 3.31
C ASP A 648 -27.41 -6.79 4.40
N GLU A 649 -26.74 -7.87 4.01
CA GLU A 649 -26.26 -8.86 4.98
C GLU A 649 -24.77 -8.69 5.29
N ARG A 650 -23.94 -8.55 4.23
CA ARG A 650 -22.47 -8.46 4.32
C ARG A 650 -21.88 -7.74 3.10
N MET A 651 -20.60 -7.40 3.18
CA MET A 651 -19.89 -6.81 2.05
C MET A 651 -19.94 -7.68 0.79
N ASP A 652 -19.85 -9.00 0.96
CA ASP A 652 -19.79 -10.02 -0.11
C ASP A 652 -21.09 -10.83 -0.22
N GLN A 653 -22.17 -10.40 0.44
CA GLN A 653 -23.46 -11.10 0.43
C GLN A 653 -24.62 -10.13 0.48
N LEU A 654 -25.56 -10.29 -0.46
CA LEU A 654 -26.82 -9.58 -0.55
C LEU A 654 -27.96 -10.57 -0.54
N SER A 655 -29.16 -10.16 -0.15
CA SER A 655 -30.37 -10.97 -0.28
C SER A 655 -31.59 -10.14 -0.64
N PHE A 656 -32.61 -10.81 -1.15
CA PHE A 656 -33.93 -10.25 -1.40
C PHE A 656 -34.99 -11.34 -1.37
N ASP A 657 -36.25 -10.95 -1.17
CA ASP A 657 -37.35 -11.88 -1.15
C ASP A 657 -37.96 -12.03 -2.56
N ALA A 658 -38.09 -13.27 -3.01
CA ALA A 658 -38.73 -13.64 -4.26
C ALA A 658 -40.16 -14.15 -3.98
N ASP A 659 -41.18 -13.55 -4.62
CA ASP A 659 -42.58 -13.90 -4.40
C ASP A 659 -43.02 -15.11 -5.27
N LYS A 660 -42.31 -15.34 -6.38
CA LYS A 660 -42.62 -16.38 -7.37
C LYS A 660 -41.41 -16.79 -8.18
N ALA A 661 -41.56 -17.85 -8.94
CA ALA A 661 -40.62 -18.28 -9.98
C ALA A 661 -40.60 -17.24 -11.12
N GLN A 662 -39.50 -16.50 -11.28
CA GLN A 662 -39.24 -15.58 -12.39
C GLN A 662 -37.74 -15.18 -12.39
N ASN A 663 -37.30 -14.58 -13.47
CA ASN A 663 -35.92 -14.05 -13.54
C ASN A 663 -35.80 -12.75 -12.77
N TYR A 664 -34.61 -12.52 -12.19
CA TYR A 664 -34.21 -11.27 -11.54
C TYR A 664 -32.92 -10.76 -12.14
N ILE A 665 -32.84 -9.44 -12.33
CA ILE A 665 -31.64 -8.76 -12.82
C ILE A 665 -31.07 -7.93 -11.66
N LEU A 666 -29.76 -8.09 -11.42
CA LEU A 666 -29.03 -7.25 -10.48
C LEU A 666 -28.00 -6.44 -11.23
N SER A 667 -27.97 -5.12 -11.00
CA SER A 667 -27.06 -4.20 -11.67
C SER A 667 -25.64 -4.25 -11.09
N PHE A 668 -25.07 -5.46 -10.95
CA PHE A 668 -23.67 -5.73 -10.63
C PHE A 668 -22.98 -6.36 -11.83
N ALA A 669 -21.67 -6.17 -11.95
CA ALA A 669 -20.90 -6.83 -13.00
C ALA A 669 -20.95 -8.34 -12.81
N TYR A 670 -21.31 -9.04 -13.89
CA TYR A 670 -21.33 -10.50 -13.85
C TYR A 670 -19.93 -11.06 -13.66
N ASN A 671 -19.82 -12.03 -12.75
CA ASN A 671 -18.63 -12.84 -12.56
C ASN A 671 -19.05 -14.29 -12.31
N LYS A 672 -18.35 -15.25 -12.92
CA LYS A 672 -18.64 -16.70 -12.78
C LYS A 672 -18.56 -17.21 -11.33
N ASN A 673 -17.90 -16.47 -10.42
CA ASN A 673 -17.78 -16.81 -9.02
C ASN A 673 -18.97 -16.30 -8.18
N ILE A 674 -19.92 -15.59 -8.79
CA ILE A 674 -21.16 -15.19 -8.15
C ILE A 674 -22.11 -16.37 -8.11
N THR A 675 -22.57 -16.71 -6.91
CA THR A 675 -23.53 -17.77 -6.64
C THR A 675 -24.84 -17.21 -6.11
N ALA A 676 -25.94 -17.81 -6.48
CA ALA A 676 -27.27 -17.47 -5.96
C ALA A 676 -27.96 -18.71 -5.41
N ARG A 677 -28.60 -18.57 -4.23
CA ARG A 677 -29.36 -19.65 -3.56
C ARG A 677 -30.69 -19.14 -3.10
N LEU A 678 -31.74 -19.87 -3.39
CA LEU A 678 -33.06 -19.62 -2.81
C LEU A 678 -33.25 -20.48 -1.57
N ILE A 679 -33.66 -19.85 -0.48
CA ILE A 679 -34.04 -20.50 0.78
C ILE A 679 -35.55 -20.35 0.89
N ASP A 680 -36.28 -21.46 0.82
CA ASP A 680 -37.73 -21.48 0.93
C ASP A 680 -38.20 -21.34 2.41
N GLU A 681 -39.49 -21.23 2.61
CA GLU A 681 -40.09 -21.12 3.95
C GLU A 681 -39.82 -22.35 4.84
N SER A 682 -39.51 -23.51 4.25
CA SER A 682 -39.14 -24.71 4.98
C SER A 682 -37.68 -24.72 5.45
N GLY A 683 -36.87 -23.74 4.99
CA GLY A 683 -35.42 -23.67 5.21
C GLY A 683 -34.61 -24.53 4.21
N SER A 684 -35.23 -25.08 3.17
CA SER A 684 -34.53 -25.80 2.12
C SER A 684 -33.83 -24.83 1.17
N ALA A 685 -32.56 -25.12 0.84
CA ALA A 685 -31.75 -24.28 -0.03
C ALA A 685 -31.64 -24.90 -1.43
N TYR A 686 -31.88 -24.11 -2.44
CA TYR A 686 -31.80 -24.49 -3.86
C TYR A 686 -30.79 -23.57 -4.57
N GLU A 687 -29.85 -24.16 -5.29
CA GLU A 687 -28.93 -23.38 -6.13
C GLU A 687 -29.67 -22.87 -7.36
N LEU A 688 -29.50 -21.58 -7.66
CA LEU A 688 -30.06 -20.93 -8.83
C LEU A 688 -28.97 -20.70 -9.87
N MET A 689 -29.33 -20.77 -11.14
CA MET A 689 -28.39 -20.48 -12.21
C MET A 689 -28.23 -18.97 -12.36
N THR A 690 -26.96 -18.51 -12.38
CA THR A 690 -26.58 -17.14 -12.71
C THR A 690 -25.98 -17.08 -14.11
N SER A 691 -26.24 -16.00 -14.83
CA SER A 691 -25.67 -15.72 -16.14
C SER A 691 -25.52 -14.22 -16.36
N GLU A 692 -24.86 -13.85 -17.43
CA GLU A 692 -24.65 -12.47 -17.82
C GLU A 692 -25.79 -11.95 -18.69
N THR A 693 -26.27 -10.72 -18.44
CA THR A 693 -27.16 -10.00 -19.35
C THR A 693 -26.37 -9.38 -20.51
N PRO A 694 -27.00 -8.94 -21.61
CA PRO A 694 -26.31 -8.21 -22.67
C PRO A 694 -25.58 -6.94 -22.22
N ASP A 695 -26.01 -6.34 -21.12
CA ASP A 695 -25.43 -5.15 -20.52
C ASP A 695 -24.39 -5.47 -19.43
N GLY A 696 -23.93 -6.72 -19.32
CA GLY A 696 -22.92 -7.15 -18.36
C GLY A 696 -23.40 -7.29 -16.91
N ASN A 697 -24.71 -7.24 -16.67
CA ASN A 697 -25.32 -7.38 -15.33
C ASN A 697 -25.56 -8.85 -14.98
N ILE A 698 -25.85 -9.13 -13.69
CA ILE A 698 -26.16 -10.48 -13.22
C ILE A 698 -27.65 -10.80 -13.50
N LEU A 699 -27.89 -11.88 -14.23
CA LEU A 699 -29.21 -12.49 -14.38
C LEU A 699 -29.32 -13.72 -13.47
N ILE A 700 -30.33 -13.75 -12.59
CA ILE A 700 -30.66 -14.89 -11.73
C ILE A 700 -31.90 -15.56 -12.27
N ASN A 701 -31.80 -16.84 -12.61
CA ASN A 701 -32.92 -17.64 -13.12
C ASN A 701 -33.56 -18.41 -11.93
N ASN A 702 -34.63 -17.85 -11.36
CA ASN A 702 -35.41 -18.53 -10.33
C ASN A 702 -36.53 -19.36 -10.92
N THR A 703 -36.29 -20.65 -11.10
CA THR A 703 -37.27 -21.64 -11.52
C THR A 703 -37.97 -22.35 -10.33
N VAL A 704 -37.57 -22.08 -9.11
CA VAL A 704 -38.03 -22.80 -7.92
C VAL A 704 -39.33 -22.22 -7.37
N GLY A 705 -39.40 -20.91 -7.10
CA GLY A 705 -40.61 -20.31 -6.55
C GLY A 705 -40.32 -19.16 -5.59
N SER A 706 -41.16 -19.02 -4.54
CA SER A 706 -41.03 -18.02 -3.51
C SER A 706 -40.00 -18.41 -2.45
N GLY A 707 -39.35 -17.43 -1.87
CA GLY A 707 -38.34 -17.61 -0.83
C GLY A 707 -37.32 -16.46 -0.80
N ARG A 708 -36.33 -16.56 0.08
CA ARG A 708 -35.24 -15.59 0.13
C ARG A 708 -34.10 -16.01 -0.79
N ILE A 709 -33.77 -15.19 -1.76
CA ILE A 709 -32.61 -15.37 -2.63
C ILE A 709 -31.42 -14.70 -1.96
N CYS A 710 -30.36 -15.49 -1.71
CA CYS A 710 -29.09 -15.04 -1.19
C CYS A 710 -28.04 -15.09 -2.32
N ILE A 711 -27.33 -13.99 -2.53
CA ILE A 711 -26.28 -13.84 -3.52
C ILE A 711 -24.97 -13.71 -2.79
N SER A 712 -23.96 -14.48 -3.16
CA SER A 712 -22.61 -14.42 -2.58
C SER A 712 -21.55 -14.53 -3.66
N TYR A 713 -20.38 -13.99 -3.35
CA TYR A 713 -19.18 -14.17 -4.16
C TYR A 713 -18.32 -15.25 -3.50
N ASP A 714 -18.04 -16.33 -4.23
CA ASP A 714 -17.28 -17.48 -3.77
C ASP A 714 -16.18 -17.85 -4.76
N ASP A 715 -14.95 -17.34 -4.52
CA ASP A 715 -13.78 -17.67 -5.34
C ASP A 715 -12.91 -18.73 -4.64
N ILE A 716 -12.69 -19.85 -5.31
CA ILE A 716 -11.84 -20.94 -4.81
C ILE A 716 -10.39 -20.51 -4.65
N ILE A 717 -9.90 -19.54 -5.46
CA ILE A 717 -8.52 -19.05 -5.38
C ILE A 717 -8.38 -18.14 -4.15
N CYS A 718 -9.36 -17.29 -3.84
CA CYS A 718 -9.41 -16.50 -2.62
C CYS A 718 -9.44 -17.40 -1.38
N THR A 719 -10.27 -18.44 -1.40
CA THR A 719 -10.29 -19.46 -0.33
C THR A 719 -8.93 -20.14 -0.18
N ALA A 720 -8.29 -20.52 -1.29
CA ALA A 720 -6.95 -21.12 -1.28
C ALA A 720 -5.88 -20.14 -0.75
N ALA A 721 -6.01 -18.85 -1.04
CA ALA A 721 -5.12 -17.81 -0.50
C ALA A 721 -5.24 -17.72 1.03
N SER A 722 -6.46 -17.69 1.56
CA SER A 722 -6.71 -17.65 3.01
C SER A 722 -6.19 -18.90 3.73
N VAL A 723 -6.35 -20.10 3.15
CA VAL A 723 -5.79 -21.34 3.69
C VAL A 723 -4.26 -21.29 3.66
N SER A 724 -3.67 -20.84 2.57
CA SER A 724 -2.22 -20.73 2.43
C SER A 724 -1.62 -19.69 3.40
N GLU A 725 -2.32 -18.59 3.65
CA GLU A 725 -1.98 -17.61 4.68
C GLU A 725 -1.94 -18.28 6.07
N ALA A 726 -2.98 -19.00 6.45
CA ALA A 726 -3.05 -19.70 7.74
C ALA A 726 -1.88 -20.70 7.90
N VAL A 727 -1.57 -21.46 6.85
CA VAL A 727 -0.41 -22.36 6.82
C VAL A 727 0.90 -21.59 7.00
N ASN A 728 1.05 -20.45 6.33
CA ASN A 728 2.24 -19.59 6.44
C ASN A 728 2.40 -19.05 7.87
N VAL A 729 1.34 -18.60 8.51
CA VAL A 729 1.35 -18.15 9.92
C VAL A 729 1.78 -19.28 10.85
N ILE A 730 1.23 -20.47 10.69
CA ILE A 730 1.61 -21.65 11.49
C ILE A 730 3.10 -21.96 11.31
N LEU A 731 3.61 -21.95 10.08
CA LEU A 731 5.03 -22.19 9.81
C LEU A 731 5.92 -21.10 10.38
N ALA A 732 5.52 -19.83 10.30
CA ALA A 732 6.25 -18.71 10.90
C ALA A 732 6.31 -18.82 12.44
N LEU A 733 5.20 -19.15 13.07
CA LEU A 733 5.16 -19.46 14.53
C LEU A 733 6.04 -20.66 14.86
N GLY A 734 6.01 -21.72 14.05
CA GLY A 734 6.90 -22.87 14.18
C GLY A 734 8.39 -22.51 14.12
N LEU A 735 8.76 -21.57 13.22
CA LEU A 735 10.13 -21.03 13.17
C LEU A 735 10.50 -20.26 14.45
N ILE A 736 9.61 -19.45 14.98
CA ILE A 736 9.83 -18.71 16.24
C ILE A 736 10.06 -19.69 17.38
N CYS A 737 9.22 -20.71 17.51
CA CYS A 737 9.38 -21.79 18.51
C CYS A 737 10.70 -22.54 18.34
N TYR A 738 11.09 -22.87 17.11
CA TYR A 738 12.35 -23.55 16.80
C TYR A 738 13.56 -22.70 17.24
N PHE A 739 13.58 -21.41 16.96
CA PHE A 739 14.64 -20.51 17.41
C PHE A 739 14.67 -20.38 18.93
N GLY A 740 13.50 -20.30 19.57
CA GLY A 740 13.38 -20.30 21.04
C GLY A 740 13.98 -21.56 21.66
N PHE A 741 13.65 -22.74 21.11
CA PHE A 741 14.16 -24.03 21.56
C PHE A 741 15.68 -24.15 21.41
N ILE A 742 16.23 -23.72 20.25
CA ILE A 742 17.70 -23.72 20.05
C ILE A 742 18.38 -22.79 21.06
N HIS A 743 17.79 -21.65 21.35
CA HIS A 743 18.35 -20.70 22.32
C HIS A 743 18.38 -21.31 23.73
N ILE A 744 17.31 -21.93 24.18
CA ILE A 744 17.21 -22.61 25.48
C ILE A 744 18.24 -23.74 25.58
N LYS A 745 18.38 -24.55 24.52
CA LYS A 745 19.34 -25.65 24.48
C LYS A 745 20.79 -25.19 24.57
N LYS A 746 21.12 -24.03 23.94
CA LYS A 746 22.44 -23.41 24.04
C LYS A 746 22.71 -22.84 25.45
N CYS A 747 21.71 -22.21 26.06
CA CYS A 747 21.85 -21.71 27.43
C CYS A 747 22.15 -22.85 28.43
N LYS A 748 21.41 -23.96 28.34
CA LYS A 748 21.65 -25.12 29.22
C LYS A 748 23.01 -25.79 29.01
N ARG A 749 23.60 -25.76 27.78
CA ARG A 749 24.95 -26.27 27.51
C ARG A 749 26.08 -25.39 28.05
N ASN A 750 25.82 -24.11 28.26
CA ASN A 750 26.82 -23.17 28.79
C ASN A 750 26.75 -23.04 30.33
N GLU A 751 25.78 -23.72 30.99
CA GLU A 751 25.63 -23.77 32.44
C GLU A 751 26.19 -25.12 33.02
N VAL A 752 26.58 -26.05 32.15
CA VAL A 752 27.32 -27.26 32.45
C VAL A 752 28.77 -27.11 31.95
#